data_80993066686254ef11874fe8d18097bc
#
_entry.id   80993066686254ef11874fe8d18097bc
#
_cell.length_a   1.000
_cell.length_b   1.000
_cell.length_c   1.000
_cell.angle_alpha   90.00
_cell.angle_beta   90.00
_cell.angle_gamma   90.00
#
_symmetry.space_group_name_H-M   'P 1'
#
loop_
_entity.id
_entity.type
_entity.pdbx_description
1 polymer ?
#
loop_
_entity_poly.entity_id
_entity_poly.type
_entity_poly.pdbx_seq_one_letter_code
_entity_poly.pdbx_strand_id
1 'polypeptide(L)'
;MDTHTASLIRLGWLAGLWLLMTVSVAVAQEIKIPVPDTKRDTLTLTDSISKGIRDAKQIVRDSVFYVNLKNRMFKRRVTRELHKLLFHDMYNSRIKTGDVNEIEVNPFLPYQGRVINKIYIRRLGVFGPSVYDTLRRPRSWLERTANQLHADTREGVIRRSFLLFEEGDRVSPDTLRDNERLLRNSNVFHDARIIVVPHEGSRGFVDVYVITQDVWSLLPSGSVGGLNRFDLRLEQRNFRGLAHTFTNQVSYNAVDPFQKLEYRGRYIIPYIGKTFFTGQADLVQTRDLKQYAVRFYRPFLTPDTKWAGSIELSHNRFPRYVVFSEDTARLTKLNYNYNDIWAGYAFKPFFSFLGEGDDRTRLVVAARFTRLAFTTRPEVRADTNQLFQNTNATLFSIGLSRRRYVRDVLIYGFGRTEDVPYGSLAALVAGYDNAELGQRKYLGFKYSKAHYLESFGYLYGAVSIGSFLRSKTTVEQGILSLESSYFTPLRTTNWGNWRHFVNFRYTMGAERFANEYLTLSGRDRLGINNDNLRGTKLLLTNFENILFSRLNIVGFRVAFVTFVNLGLVSYQTKRLFQGPLYQGYGLAFRLRNENLTFNSFQIRISWYPNIPQNSQPFRPAFEGVPTARFRDFDISAPEIIPFR
;
A
#
# COMPACT_ATOMS: atom_id res chain seq x y z
N MET A 1 -21.52 -18.40 -36.72
CA MET A 1 -21.09 -17.11 -36.04
C MET A 1 -21.51 -17.25 -34.61
N ASP A 2 -20.55 -17.63 -33.77
CA ASP A 2 -20.80 -18.13 -32.42
C ASP A 2 -21.30 -17.06 -31.50
N THR A 3 -22.27 -17.43 -30.64
CA THR A 3 -22.88 -16.58 -29.64
C THR A 3 -21.85 -15.88 -28.67
N HIS A 4 -20.65 -16.43 -28.56
CA HIS A 4 -19.53 -15.88 -27.80
C HIS A 4 -18.85 -14.67 -28.44
N THR A 5 -18.73 -14.64 -29.78
CA THR A 5 -18.15 -13.48 -30.50
C THR A 5 -19.11 -12.27 -30.46
N ALA A 6 -20.43 -12.50 -30.52
CA ALA A 6 -21.42 -11.46 -30.42
C ALA A 6 -21.46 -10.81 -29.01
N SER A 7 -21.19 -11.59 -27.94
CA SER A 7 -21.13 -11.06 -26.58
C SER A 7 -19.86 -10.23 -26.33
N LEU A 8 -18.71 -10.61 -26.88
CA LEU A 8 -17.46 -9.86 -26.78
C LEU A 8 -17.53 -8.52 -27.53
N ILE A 9 -18.18 -8.51 -28.71
CA ILE A 9 -18.39 -7.29 -29.50
C ILE A 9 -19.34 -6.35 -28.75
N ARG A 10 -20.43 -6.85 -28.16
CA ARG A 10 -21.36 -6.04 -27.37
C ARG A 10 -20.74 -5.47 -26.10
N LEU A 11 -19.82 -6.19 -25.48
CA LEU A 11 -19.11 -5.72 -24.28
C LEU A 11 -18.00 -4.73 -24.61
N GLY A 12 -17.29 -4.93 -25.72
CA GLY A 12 -16.34 -3.94 -26.25
C GLY A 12 -17.04 -2.61 -26.53
N TRP A 13 -18.29 -2.66 -27.06
CA TRP A 13 -19.11 -1.49 -27.29
C TRP A 13 -19.60 -0.84 -25.99
N LEU A 14 -20.00 -1.61 -24.96
CA LEU A 14 -20.44 -1.06 -23.67
C LEU A 14 -19.26 -0.47 -22.87
N ALA A 15 -18.10 -1.11 -22.84
CA ALA A 15 -16.90 -0.56 -22.23
C ALA A 15 -16.38 0.65 -23.02
N GLY A 16 -16.43 0.59 -24.34
CA GLY A 16 -16.11 1.72 -25.23
C GLY A 16 -17.10 2.87 -25.09
N LEU A 17 -18.40 2.60 -24.94
CA LEU A 17 -19.42 3.62 -24.70
C LEU A 17 -19.27 4.27 -23.32
N TRP A 18 -18.88 3.48 -22.32
CA TRP A 18 -18.62 4.00 -20.98
C TRP A 18 -17.34 4.83 -20.94
N LEU A 19 -16.28 4.39 -21.66
CA LEU A 19 -15.05 5.18 -21.86
C LEU A 19 -15.32 6.44 -22.68
N LEU A 20 -16.16 6.35 -23.73
CA LEU A 20 -16.58 7.48 -24.55
C LEU A 20 -17.49 8.45 -23.78
N MET A 21 -18.38 7.98 -22.90
CA MET A 21 -19.14 8.85 -22.02
C MET A 21 -18.27 9.59 -21.01
N THR A 22 -17.24 8.93 -20.46
CA THR A 22 -16.29 9.60 -19.56
C THR A 22 -15.36 10.56 -20.29
N VAL A 23 -14.99 10.25 -21.53
CA VAL A 23 -14.18 11.11 -22.41
C VAL A 23 -15.02 12.24 -23.03
N SER A 24 -16.28 12.00 -23.42
CA SER A 24 -17.14 13.04 -24.00
C SER A 24 -17.54 14.13 -22.98
N VAL A 25 -17.70 13.78 -21.71
CA VAL A 25 -17.87 14.78 -20.65
C VAL A 25 -16.57 15.59 -20.43
N ALA A 26 -15.42 15.02 -20.75
CA ALA A 26 -14.13 15.70 -20.66
C ALA A 26 -13.83 16.59 -21.90
N VAL A 27 -14.29 16.16 -23.10
CA VAL A 27 -14.05 16.89 -24.37
C VAL A 27 -15.05 18.03 -24.58
N ALA A 28 -16.28 17.92 -24.05
CA ALA A 28 -17.27 18.98 -24.18
C ALA A 28 -16.95 20.28 -23.40
N GLN A 29 -15.87 20.29 -22.60
CA GLN A 29 -15.40 21.48 -21.86
C GLN A 29 -14.19 22.19 -22.46
N GLU A 30 -13.60 21.73 -23.57
CA GLU A 30 -12.30 22.18 -24.05
C GLU A 30 -12.28 22.97 -25.38
N ILE A 31 -13.43 23.36 -25.93
CA ILE A 31 -13.44 24.25 -27.12
C ILE A 31 -14.10 25.58 -26.77
N LYS A 32 -13.33 26.48 -26.13
CA LYS A 32 -13.53 27.91 -26.22
C LYS A 32 -12.20 28.58 -26.53
N ILE A 33 -12.02 28.91 -27.79
CA ILE A 33 -10.98 29.82 -28.29
C ILE A 33 -11.13 31.19 -27.60
N PRO A 34 -10.09 31.78 -27.01
CA PRO A 34 -10.21 33.06 -26.34
C PRO A 34 -10.28 34.17 -27.39
N VAL A 35 -11.42 34.84 -27.47
CA VAL A 35 -11.54 36.18 -28.08
C VAL A 35 -11.29 37.20 -26.96
N PRO A 36 -10.43 38.17 -27.13
CA PRO A 36 -10.18 39.15 -26.09
C PRO A 36 -11.36 40.16 -26.04
N ASP A 37 -12.15 40.08 -24.96
CA ASP A 37 -13.23 41.01 -24.74
C ASP A 37 -13.16 41.66 -23.35
N THR A 38 -13.24 42.97 -23.33
CA THR A 38 -13.03 43.91 -22.25
C THR A 38 -14.17 44.02 -21.23
N LYS A 39 -14.96 42.93 -21.01
CA LYS A 39 -16.08 42.87 -20.04
C LYS A 39 -15.95 41.82 -18.94
N ARG A 40 -14.70 41.46 -18.56
CA ARG A 40 -14.45 40.28 -17.70
C ARG A 40 -14.60 40.50 -16.18
N ASP A 41 -14.67 41.71 -15.68
CA ASP A 41 -14.51 41.90 -14.21
C ASP A 41 -15.80 41.81 -13.39
N THR A 42 -16.97 41.89 -14.01
CA THR A 42 -18.25 41.84 -13.26
C THR A 42 -18.84 40.42 -13.09
N LEU A 43 -18.57 39.50 -14.04
CA LEU A 43 -19.10 38.11 -13.96
C LEU A 43 -18.35 37.22 -12.98
N THR A 44 -17.06 37.43 -12.77
CA THR A 44 -16.25 36.66 -11.81
C THR A 44 -16.58 36.98 -10.36
N LEU A 45 -16.98 38.25 -10.08
CA LEU A 45 -17.38 38.64 -8.72
C LEU A 45 -18.71 38.00 -8.32
N THR A 46 -19.69 37.97 -9.22
CA THR A 46 -21.02 37.41 -8.97
C THR A 46 -20.98 35.90 -8.79
N ASP A 47 -20.15 35.19 -9.55
CA ASP A 47 -19.97 33.74 -9.40
C ASP A 47 -19.21 33.39 -8.10
N SER A 48 -18.21 34.18 -7.73
CA SER A 48 -17.50 34.03 -6.46
C SER A 48 -18.39 34.31 -5.26
N ILE A 49 -19.24 35.34 -5.35
CA ILE A 49 -20.22 35.68 -4.30
C ILE A 49 -21.32 34.60 -4.21
N SER A 50 -21.86 34.14 -5.33
CA SER A 50 -22.89 33.07 -5.34
C SER A 50 -22.35 31.72 -4.84
N LYS A 51 -21.08 31.43 -5.08
CA LYS A 51 -20.37 30.26 -4.57
C LYS A 51 -20.13 30.40 -3.07
N GLY A 52 -19.70 31.58 -2.60
CA GLY A 52 -19.51 31.86 -1.18
C GLY A 52 -20.82 31.78 -0.39
N ILE A 53 -21.94 32.25 -0.96
CA ILE A 53 -23.27 32.17 -0.32
C ILE A 53 -23.79 30.72 -0.28
N ARG A 54 -23.55 29.91 -1.32
CA ARG A 54 -23.91 28.49 -1.32
C ARG A 54 -23.08 27.69 -0.29
N ASP A 55 -21.79 27.92 -0.24
CA ASP A 55 -20.90 27.29 0.74
C ASP A 55 -21.26 27.73 2.17
N ALA A 56 -21.62 29.00 2.37
CA ALA A 56 -22.11 29.52 3.67
C ALA A 56 -23.46 28.89 4.09
N LYS A 57 -24.42 28.75 3.15
CA LYS A 57 -25.72 28.10 3.43
C LYS A 57 -25.53 26.60 3.75
N GLN A 58 -24.62 25.92 3.10
CA GLN A 58 -24.32 24.51 3.39
C GLN A 58 -23.63 24.37 4.76
N ILE A 59 -22.68 25.24 5.08
CA ILE A 59 -22.05 25.31 6.39
C ILE A 59 -23.08 25.56 7.52
N VAL A 60 -24.02 26.46 7.29
CA VAL A 60 -25.10 26.73 8.26
C VAL A 60 -26.02 25.52 8.43
N ARG A 61 -26.42 24.85 7.36
CA ARG A 61 -27.28 23.66 7.38
C ARG A 61 -26.59 22.49 8.07
N ASP A 62 -25.32 22.27 7.80
CA ASP A 62 -24.53 21.23 8.45
C ASP A 62 -24.27 21.57 9.92
N SER A 63 -24.08 22.86 10.25
CA SER A 63 -23.93 23.30 11.63
C SER A 63 -25.22 23.11 12.44
N VAL A 64 -26.38 23.37 11.88
CA VAL A 64 -27.70 23.16 12.55
C VAL A 64 -27.95 21.67 12.80
N PHE A 65 -27.67 20.81 11.81
CA PHE A 65 -27.78 19.37 12.00
C PHE A 65 -26.81 18.87 13.09
N TYR A 66 -25.59 19.37 13.08
CA TYR A 66 -24.54 19.04 14.06
C TYR A 66 -24.92 19.48 15.47
N VAL A 67 -25.48 20.69 15.62
CA VAL A 67 -26.00 21.20 16.90
C VAL A 67 -27.18 20.35 17.41
N ASN A 68 -28.08 19.96 16.52
CA ASN A 68 -29.22 19.11 16.89
C ASN A 68 -28.77 17.69 17.29
N LEU A 69 -27.82 17.11 16.59
CA LEU A 69 -27.22 15.81 16.94
C LEU A 69 -26.46 15.93 18.28
N LYS A 70 -25.66 16.98 18.44
CA LYS A 70 -24.97 17.29 19.68
C LYS A 70 -25.95 17.38 20.85
N ASN A 71 -27.04 18.12 20.69
CA ASN A 71 -28.05 18.28 21.74
C ASN A 71 -28.76 16.96 22.09
N ARG A 72 -29.00 16.07 21.12
CA ARG A 72 -29.53 14.72 21.37
C ARG A 72 -28.53 13.82 22.07
N MET A 73 -27.27 13.80 21.64
CA MET A 73 -26.22 12.98 22.23
C MET A 73 -25.75 13.49 23.62
N PHE A 74 -25.93 14.78 23.89
CA PHE A 74 -25.57 15.38 25.17
C PHE A 74 -26.58 15.11 26.31
N LYS A 75 -27.71 14.47 26.03
CA LYS A 75 -28.69 14.11 27.06
C LYS A 75 -28.18 13.03 28.04
N ARG A 76 -27.27 12.17 27.64
CA ARG A 76 -26.66 11.15 28.50
C ARG A 76 -25.16 11.39 28.62
N ARG A 77 -24.58 11.18 29.79
CA ARG A 77 -23.16 11.46 30.08
C ARG A 77 -22.23 10.65 29.18
N VAL A 78 -22.54 9.37 28.98
CA VAL A 78 -21.72 8.46 28.12
C VAL A 78 -21.79 8.85 26.64
N THR A 79 -22.97 9.16 26.11
CA THR A 79 -23.12 9.54 24.69
C THR A 79 -22.57 10.94 24.41
N ARG A 80 -22.55 11.82 25.40
CA ARG A 80 -21.88 13.13 25.32
C ARG A 80 -20.38 12.98 25.19
N GLU A 81 -19.77 12.10 25.97
CA GLU A 81 -18.34 11.86 25.92
C GLU A 81 -17.94 11.12 24.64
N LEU A 82 -18.78 10.17 24.21
CA LEU A 82 -18.63 9.51 22.90
C LEU A 82 -18.70 10.51 21.74
N HIS A 83 -19.61 11.47 21.80
CA HIS A 83 -19.70 12.55 20.79
C HIS A 83 -18.43 13.39 20.75
N LYS A 84 -17.88 13.78 21.90
CA LYS A 84 -16.64 14.56 21.97
C LYS A 84 -15.44 13.78 21.44
N LEU A 85 -15.43 12.46 21.60
CA LEU A 85 -14.39 11.56 21.06
C LEU A 85 -14.51 11.36 19.54
N LEU A 86 -15.74 11.27 19.04
CA LEU A 86 -16.02 10.98 17.65
C LEU A 86 -16.04 12.22 16.75
N PHE A 87 -16.30 13.41 17.30
CA PHE A 87 -16.50 14.62 16.53
C PHE A 87 -15.57 15.74 16.97
N HIS A 88 -14.62 16.04 16.11
CA HIS A 88 -13.71 17.18 16.27
C HIS A 88 -14.21 18.37 15.44
N ASP A 89 -14.00 19.60 15.94
CA ASP A 89 -14.48 20.80 15.25
C ASP A 89 -13.85 20.98 13.87
N MET A 90 -14.70 21.15 12.86
CA MET A 90 -14.39 21.18 11.42
C MET A 90 -13.55 22.40 10.95
N TYR A 91 -13.13 23.29 11.81
CA TYR A 91 -12.63 24.61 11.37
C TYR A 91 -11.20 24.65 10.86
N ASN A 92 -10.38 23.59 10.97
CA ASN A 92 -8.94 23.71 10.72
C ASN A 92 -8.29 22.70 9.73
N SER A 93 -9.04 21.94 8.98
CA SER A 93 -8.47 21.12 7.88
C SER A 93 -8.66 21.76 6.50
N ARG A 94 -8.56 23.09 6.40
CA ARG A 94 -8.33 23.74 5.11
C ARG A 94 -6.87 23.52 4.71
N ILE A 95 -6.55 22.31 4.30
CA ILE A 95 -5.48 22.14 3.32
C ILE A 95 -5.97 22.87 2.09
N LYS A 96 -5.29 23.95 1.74
CA LYS A 96 -5.50 24.63 0.46
C LYS A 96 -5.30 23.59 -0.63
N THR A 97 -6.37 23.08 -1.19
CA THR A 97 -6.39 22.16 -2.32
C THR A 97 -5.95 22.87 -3.62
N GLY A 98 -5.23 23.96 -3.50
CA GLY A 98 -4.91 24.86 -4.62
C GLY A 98 -3.54 24.68 -5.24
N ASP A 99 -2.54 24.20 -4.51
CA ASP A 99 -1.14 24.37 -4.95
C ASP A 99 -0.31 23.08 -4.83
N VAL A 100 -0.85 21.92 -5.20
CA VAL A 100 -0.14 20.64 -5.05
C VAL A 100 0.62 20.20 -6.31
N ASN A 101 0.52 20.95 -7.40
CA ASN A 101 1.15 20.59 -8.69
C ASN A 101 2.50 21.26 -8.94
N GLU A 102 3.06 22.00 -8.00
CA GLU A 102 4.45 22.46 -8.15
C GLU A 102 5.39 21.28 -7.86
N ILE A 103 6.27 20.99 -8.81
CA ILE A 103 7.50 20.22 -8.55
C ILE A 103 8.24 20.98 -7.46
N GLU A 104 7.98 20.60 -6.22
CA GLU A 104 8.40 21.34 -5.04
C GLU A 104 9.92 21.38 -5.02
N VAL A 105 10.48 22.55 -5.27
CA VAL A 105 11.91 22.79 -5.10
C VAL A 105 12.27 22.33 -3.69
N ASN A 106 13.30 21.50 -3.56
CA ASN A 106 13.71 20.98 -2.25
C ASN A 106 13.98 22.15 -1.30
N PRO A 107 13.19 22.33 -0.21
CA PRO A 107 13.27 23.49 0.67
C PRO A 107 14.61 23.60 1.42
N PHE A 108 15.40 22.55 1.40
CA PHE A 108 16.71 22.50 2.08
C PHE A 108 17.89 22.95 1.17
N LEU A 109 17.66 23.16 -0.14
CA LEU A 109 18.71 23.59 -1.08
C LEU A 109 19.46 24.88 -0.63
N PRO A 110 18.81 25.91 -0.07
CA PRO A 110 19.52 27.12 0.36
C PRO A 110 20.54 26.89 1.48
N TYR A 111 20.45 25.76 2.16
CA TYR A 111 21.30 25.41 3.30
C TYR A 111 22.37 24.37 2.97
N GLN A 112 22.46 23.93 1.72
CA GLN A 112 23.39 22.89 1.28
C GLN A 112 24.84 23.19 1.71
N GLY A 113 25.50 22.19 2.30
CA GLY A 113 26.89 22.25 2.71
C GLY A 113 27.16 22.96 4.03
N ARG A 114 26.18 23.68 4.63
CA ARG A 114 26.31 24.24 5.98
C ARG A 114 26.39 23.15 7.02
N VAL A 115 27.02 23.41 8.15
CA VAL A 115 27.19 22.45 9.24
C VAL A 115 26.00 22.50 10.18
N ILE A 116 25.48 21.35 10.55
CA ILE A 116 24.40 21.22 11.56
C ILE A 116 25.01 21.48 12.93
N ASN A 117 24.62 22.57 13.57
CA ASN A 117 25.07 22.93 14.91
C ASN A 117 24.32 22.11 15.97
N LYS A 118 22.99 22.22 15.99
CA LYS A 118 22.12 21.50 16.93
C LYS A 118 20.88 20.93 16.26
N ILE A 119 20.41 19.78 16.81
CA ILE A 119 19.17 19.14 16.40
C ILE A 119 18.18 19.23 17.57
N TYR A 120 17.08 19.93 17.34
CA TYR A 120 15.99 20.07 18.31
C TYR A 120 14.84 19.16 17.92
N ILE A 121 14.43 18.24 18.78
CA ILE A 121 13.30 17.34 18.54
C ILE A 121 12.08 17.86 19.29
N ARG A 122 11.03 18.23 18.54
CA ARG A 122 9.75 18.65 19.10
C ARG A 122 8.72 17.56 18.86
N ARG A 123 8.32 16.89 19.93
CA ARG A 123 7.29 15.87 19.94
C ARG A 123 5.93 16.51 20.17
N LEU A 124 4.97 16.23 19.32
CA LEU A 124 3.60 16.72 19.42
C LEU A 124 2.70 15.59 19.91
N GLY A 125 1.77 15.93 20.79
CA GLY A 125 0.74 14.99 21.22
C GLY A 125 -0.12 14.53 20.05
N VAL A 126 -0.74 13.37 20.21
CA VAL A 126 -1.60 12.77 19.17
C VAL A 126 -2.76 13.69 18.78
N PHE A 127 -3.37 14.33 19.78
CA PHE A 127 -4.53 15.20 19.61
C PHE A 127 -4.19 16.65 19.93
N GLY A 128 -4.69 17.56 19.12
CA GLY A 128 -4.56 19.00 19.27
C GLY A 128 -3.59 19.62 18.26
N PRO A 129 -2.27 19.59 18.50
CA PRO A 129 -1.30 20.22 17.60
C PRO A 129 -1.13 19.46 16.29
N SER A 130 -0.55 20.13 15.28
CA SER A 130 -0.10 19.51 14.04
C SER A 130 1.30 19.99 13.68
N VAL A 131 1.99 19.32 12.76
CA VAL A 131 3.34 19.74 12.34
C VAL A 131 3.36 21.11 11.65
N TYR A 132 2.19 21.61 11.22
CA TYR A 132 2.01 22.93 10.61
C TYR A 132 1.48 23.98 11.59
N ASP A 133 0.83 23.56 12.69
CA ASP A 133 0.33 24.40 13.77
C ASP A 133 0.63 23.76 15.13
N THR A 134 1.83 24.04 15.62
CA THR A 134 2.33 23.46 16.86
C THR A 134 1.80 24.15 18.12
N LEU A 135 1.09 25.27 17.99
CA LEU A 135 0.54 26.04 19.13
C LEU A 135 -0.88 25.61 19.48
N ARG A 136 -1.53 24.90 18.60
CA ARG A 136 -2.88 24.38 18.82
C ARG A 136 -2.92 23.47 20.04
N ARG A 137 -3.90 23.66 20.92
CA ARG A 137 -4.08 22.85 22.14
C ARG A 137 -5.27 21.90 21.99
N PRO A 138 -5.23 20.74 22.70
CA PRO A 138 -6.38 19.86 22.82
C PRO A 138 -7.58 20.60 23.40
N ARG A 139 -8.74 20.53 22.74
CA ARG A 139 -9.94 21.29 23.14
C ARG A 139 -10.87 20.51 24.06
N SER A 140 -10.95 19.19 23.89
CA SER A 140 -11.83 18.35 24.68
C SER A 140 -11.09 17.72 25.87
N TRP A 141 -11.86 17.42 26.93
CA TRP A 141 -11.33 16.63 28.05
C TRP A 141 -10.79 15.27 27.60
N LEU A 142 -11.49 14.61 26.66
CA LEU A 142 -11.09 13.31 26.14
C LEU A 142 -9.76 13.35 25.37
N GLU A 143 -9.52 14.39 24.57
CA GLU A 143 -8.24 14.56 23.88
C GLU A 143 -7.10 14.71 24.88
N ARG A 144 -7.32 15.45 25.96
CA ARG A 144 -6.32 15.61 27.03
C ARG A 144 -6.06 14.30 27.74
N THR A 145 -7.12 13.58 28.14
CA THR A 145 -6.99 12.27 28.80
C THR A 145 -6.34 11.24 27.87
N ALA A 146 -6.72 11.23 26.59
CA ALA A 146 -6.09 10.35 25.61
C ALA A 146 -4.59 10.67 25.44
N ASN A 147 -4.21 11.95 25.32
CA ASN A 147 -2.80 12.32 25.27
C ASN A 147 -2.04 11.91 26.57
N GLN A 148 -2.69 11.93 27.73
CA GLN A 148 -2.07 11.47 28.98
C GLN A 148 -1.88 9.94 29.04
N LEU A 149 -2.80 9.19 28.42
CA LEU A 149 -2.71 7.72 28.33
C LEU A 149 -1.76 7.25 27.23
N HIS A 150 -1.40 8.12 26.29
CA HIS A 150 -0.46 7.83 25.25
C HIS A 150 0.99 7.98 25.76
N ALA A 151 1.83 6.99 25.47
CA ALA A 151 3.26 7.10 25.71
C ALA A 151 3.94 7.76 24.52
N ASP A 152 4.35 9.01 24.66
CA ASP A 152 5.09 9.71 23.60
C ASP A 152 6.36 8.97 23.21
N THR A 153 6.70 8.99 21.93
CA THR A 153 7.96 8.42 21.45
C THR A 153 9.14 9.14 22.10
N ARG A 154 10.04 8.39 22.72
CA ARG A 154 11.18 8.97 23.43
C ARG A 154 12.10 9.70 22.45
N GLU A 155 12.59 10.87 22.84
CA GLU A 155 13.50 11.67 22.02
C GLU A 155 14.74 10.88 21.58
N GLY A 156 15.36 10.15 22.53
CA GLY A 156 16.53 9.31 22.24
C GLY A 156 16.24 8.18 21.25
N VAL A 157 14.99 7.73 21.12
CA VAL A 157 14.57 6.74 20.08
C VAL A 157 14.49 7.44 18.73
N ILE A 158 13.87 8.63 18.67
CA ILE A 158 13.81 9.42 17.41
C ILE A 158 15.22 9.69 16.91
N ARG A 159 16.08 10.23 17.78
CA ARG A 159 17.45 10.63 17.44
C ARG A 159 18.30 9.44 16.95
N ARG A 160 18.24 8.29 17.63
CA ARG A 160 19.08 7.13 17.32
C ARG A 160 18.53 6.19 16.26
N SER A 161 17.21 6.10 16.14
CA SER A 161 16.60 5.09 15.28
C SER A 161 15.98 5.66 14.00
N PHE A 162 15.67 6.96 13.96
CA PHE A 162 14.91 7.54 12.85
C PHE A 162 15.66 8.65 12.10
N LEU A 163 16.74 9.24 12.66
CA LEU A 163 17.48 10.27 11.96
C LEU A 163 18.62 9.69 11.13
N LEU A 164 18.75 10.19 9.90
CA LEU A 164 19.79 9.84 8.93
C LEU A 164 20.99 10.80 9.00
N PHE A 165 20.93 11.81 9.86
CA PHE A 165 21.95 12.86 10.04
C PHE A 165 22.19 13.12 11.53
N GLU A 166 23.35 13.70 11.84
CA GLU A 166 23.79 14.00 13.21
C GLU A 166 24.27 15.45 13.31
N GLU A 167 24.46 15.93 14.56
CA GLU A 167 25.11 17.20 14.86
C GLU A 167 26.58 17.13 14.37
N GLY A 168 27.04 18.18 13.67
CA GLY A 168 28.34 18.22 13.02
C GLY A 168 28.34 17.79 11.54
N ASP A 169 27.29 17.13 11.06
CA ASP A 169 27.15 16.76 9.66
C ASP A 169 26.95 17.99 8.76
N ARG A 170 27.34 17.88 7.50
CA ARG A 170 26.99 18.87 6.48
C ARG A 170 25.58 18.62 5.96
N VAL A 171 24.78 19.68 5.85
CA VAL A 171 23.43 19.61 5.28
C VAL A 171 23.47 19.05 3.87
N SER A 172 22.89 17.90 3.71
CA SER A 172 22.52 17.30 2.43
C SER A 172 20.99 17.48 2.24
N PRO A 173 20.54 18.30 1.28
CA PRO A 173 19.13 18.57 1.06
C PRO A 173 18.32 17.30 0.83
N ASP A 174 18.90 16.34 0.10
CA ASP A 174 18.24 15.07 -0.19
C ASP A 174 18.15 14.16 1.03
N THR A 175 19.19 14.12 1.86
CA THR A 175 19.17 13.35 3.12
C THR A 175 18.08 13.86 4.06
N LEU A 176 17.92 15.18 4.22
CA LEU A 176 16.88 15.77 5.06
C LEU A 176 15.48 15.45 4.51
N ARG A 177 15.29 15.57 3.20
CA ARG A 177 14.01 15.27 2.54
C ARG A 177 13.66 13.78 2.65
N ASP A 178 14.62 12.89 2.44
CA ASP A 178 14.43 11.45 2.60
C ASP A 178 14.15 11.07 4.05
N ASN A 179 14.78 11.76 5.00
CA ASN A 179 14.52 11.54 6.42
C ASN A 179 13.11 11.99 6.83
N GLU A 180 12.65 13.14 6.36
CA GLU A 180 11.28 13.60 6.60
C GLU A 180 10.27 12.57 6.07
N ARG A 181 10.50 12.01 4.88
CA ARG A 181 9.70 10.92 4.32
C ARG A 181 9.79 9.64 5.14
N LEU A 182 10.98 9.24 5.59
CA LEU A 182 11.18 8.07 6.45
C LEU A 182 10.35 8.17 7.74
N LEU A 183 10.37 9.33 8.39
CA LEU A 183 9.55 9.61 9.56
C LEU A 183 8.05 9.49 9.24
N ARG A 184 7.56 10.14 8.16
CA ARG A 184 6.14 10.07 7.76
C ARG A 184 5.67 8.68 7.37
N ASN A 185 6.53 7.88 6.76
CA ASN A 185 6.21 6.51 6.33
C ASN A 185 6.32 5.48 7.46
N SER A 186 6.82 5.88 8.63
CA SER A 186 6.82 5.00 9.78
C SER A 186 5.40 4.75 10.32
N ASN A 187 5.19 3.60 10.95
CA ASN A 187 3.90 3.28 11.58
C ASN A 187 3.71 4.01 12.92
N VAL A 188 4.72 4.74 13.38
CA VAL A 188 4.77 5.37 14.71
C VAL A 188 4.32 6.83 14.64
N PHE A 189 4.65 7.53 13.54
CA PHE A 189 4.30 8.94 13.38
C PHE A 189 3.12 9.11 12.42
N HIS A 190 2.20 10.00 12.81
CA HIS A 190 1.11 10.44 11.96
C HIS A 190 1.63 11.37 10.87
N ASP A 191 2.49 12.31 11.28
CA ASP A 191 3.16 13.25 10.38
C ASP A 191 4.50 13.67 10.96
N ALA A 192 5.40 14.19 10.10
CA ALA A 192 6.69 14.72 10.50
C ALA A 192 7.11 15.84 9.56
N ARG A 193 7.81 16.83 10.11
CA ARG A 193 8.36 17.96 9.38
C ARG A 193 9.76 18.29 9.88
N ILE A 194 10.67 18.59 8.96
CA ILE A 194 12.01 19.08 9.26
C ILE A 194 12.08 20.55 8.84
N ILE A 195 12.60 21.40 9.72
CA ILE A 195 12.81 22.84 9.45
C ILE A 195 14.28 23.14 9.73
N VAL A 196 14.93 23.81 8.80
CA VAL A 196 16.32 24.28 8.94
C VAL A 196 16.33 25.78 9.11
N VAL A 197 17.00 26.25 10.14
CA VAL A 197 17.11 27.70 10.46
C VAL A 197 18.60 28.07 10.52
N PRO A 198 19.01 29.19 9.92
CA PRO A 198 20.38 29.69 10.09
C PRO A 198 20.69 29.92 11.58
N HIS A 199 21.86 29.48 12.02
CA HIS A 199 22.30 29.72 13.39
C HIS A 199 22.63 31.20 13.61
N GLU A 200 22.14 31.80 14.67
CA GLU A 200 22.41 33.19 15.02
C GLU A 200 23.91 33.38 15.29
N GLY A 201 24.53 34.36 14.61
CA GLY A 201 25.94 34.70 14.80
C GLY A 201 26.94 33.98 13.88
N SER A 202 26.51 33.00 13.07
CA SER A 202 27.44 32.33 12.14
C SER A 202 26.77 31.90 10.82
N ARG A 203 27.30 32.38 9.68
CA ARG A 203 26.78 32.08 8.35
C ARG A 203 27.00 30.62 7.88
N GLY A 204 27.93 29.91 8.53
CA GLY A 204 28.32 28.53 8.16
C GLY A 204 27.52 27.45 8.87
N PHE A 205 26.71 27.80 9.89
CA PHE A 205 26.00 26.84 10.74
C PHE A 205 24.49 26.98 10.60
N VAL A 206 23.80 25.87 10.87
CA VAL A 206 22.33 25.80 10.89
C VAL A 206 21.88 24.99 12.10
N ASP A 207 20.70 25.31 12.61
CA ASP A 207 19.98 24.52 13.59
C ASP A 207 18.82 23.78 12.89
N VAL A 208 18.62 22.51 13.23
CA VAL A 208 17.61 21.64 12.60
C VAL A 208 16.54 21.31 13.62
N TYR A 209 15.30 21.64 13.29
CA TYR A 209 14.12 21.31 14.08
C TYR A 209 13.38 20.12 13.45
N VAL A 210 13.32 19.00 14.17
CA VAL A 210 12.58 17.80 13.79
C VAL A 210 11.28 17.78 14.58
N ILE A 211 10.18 18.03 13.90
CA ILE A 211 8.84 18.07 14.51
C ILE A 211 8.14 16.76 14.14
N THR A 212 7.72 15.98 15.13
CA THR A 212 7.00 14.74 14.95
C THR A 212 5.67 14.76 15.67
N GLN A 213 4.65 14.16 15.08
CA GLN A 213 3.36 13.92 15.69
C GLN A 213 3.13 12.41 15.75
N ASP A 214 2.98 11.86 16.95
CA ASP A 214 2.75 10.43 17.13
C ASP A 214 1.36 10.01 16.62
N VAL A 215 1.22 8.73 16.18
CA VAL A 215 -0.10 8.12 16.00
C VAL A 215 -0.68 7.69 17.35
N TRP A 216 -1.99 7.56 17.44
CA TRP A 216 -2.60 6.87 18.58
C TRP A 216 -2.09 5.42 18.61
N SER A 217 -1.42 5.06 19.70
CA SER A 217 -0.63 3.83 19.75
C SER A 217 -1.44 2.56 19.97
N LEU A 218 -2.62 2.65 20.58
CA LEU A 218 -3.44 1.49 20.92
C LEU A 218 -4.64 1.36 19.98
N LEU A 219 -4.64 0.35 19.12
CA LEU A 219 -5.65 0.12 18.10
C LEU A 219 -6.39 -1.20 18.38
N PRO A 220 -7.53 -1.17 19.08
CA PRO A 220 -8.41 -2.32 19.17
C PRO A 220 -9.17 -2.49 17.85
N SER A 221 -9.30 -3.71 17.39
CA SER A 221 -10.15 -4.08 16.26
C SER A 221 -10.68 -5.50 16.49
N GLY A 222 -11.75 -5.84 15.78
CA GLY A 222 -12.30 -7.18 15.90
C GLY A 222 -13.65 -7.32 15.24
N SER A 223 -14.17 -8.52 15.28
CA SER A 223 -15.51 -8.86 14.82
C SER A 223 -16.18 -9.82 15.78
N VAL A 224 -17.48 -9.70 15.90
CA VAL A 224 -18.30 -10.60 16.72
C VAL A 224 -19.36 -11.23 15.82
N GLY A 225 -19.27 -12.52 15.60
CA GLY A 225 -20.21 -13.31 14.79
C GLY A 225 -21.27 -14.03 15.65
N GLY A 226 -21.54 -13.51 16.87
CA GLY A 226 -22.43 -14.10 17.87
C GLY A 226 -21.68 -14.50 19.15
N LEU A 227 -22.39 -15.06 20.13
CA LEU A 227 -21.79 -15.49 21.41
C LEU A 227 -20.76 -16.62 21.24
N ASN A 228 -20.84 -17.37 20.16
CA ASN A 228 -20.02 -18.54 19.89
C ASN A 228 -18.81 -18.26 18.99
N ARG A 229 -18.67 -17.02 18.47
CA ARG A 229 -17.57 -16.65 17.57
C ARG A 229 -17.19 -15.20 17.72
N PHE A 230 -15.93 -14.94 18.05
CA PHE A 230 -15.36 -13.58 18.06
C PHE A 230 -13.92 -13.61 17.58
N ASP A 231 -13.48 -12.48 17.09
CA ASP A 231 -12.10 -12.15 16.75
C ASP A 231 -11.74 -10.82 17.40
N LEU A 232 -10.72 -10.79 18.21
CA LEU A 232 -10.24 -9.59 18.90
C LEU A 232 -8.77 -9.38 18.56
N ARG A 233 -8.42 -8.23 18.04
CA ARG A 233 -7.05 -7.81 17.76
C ARG A 233 -6.74 -6.53 18.51
N LEU A 234 -5.62 -6.52 19.21
CA LEU A 234 -5.05 -5.38 19.87
C LEU A 234 -3.65 -5.11 19.30
N GLU A 235 -3.47 -3.95 18.69
CA GLU A 235 -2.21 -3.51 18.14
C GLU A 235 -1.71 -2.29 18.91
N GLN A 236 -0.51 -2.40 19.49
CA GLN A 236 0.21 -1.33 20.17
C GLN A 236 1.39 -0.91 19.28
N ARG A 237 1.36 0.30 18.71
CA ARG A 237 2.36 0.77 17.73
C ARG A 237 3.56 1.47 18.33
N ASN A 238 3.47 1.91 19.56
CA ASN A 238 4.54 2.62 20.25
C ASN A 238 4.65 2.12 21.70
N PHE A 239 5.03 0.86 21.84
CA PHE A 239 5.09 0.23 23.15
C PHE A 239 6.08 0.96 24.07
N ARG A 240 5.57 1.56 25.15
CA ARG A 240 6.34 2.33 26.14
C ARG A 240 7.18 3.49 25.56
N GLY A 241 6.78 4.06 24.43
CA GLY A 241 7.53 5.13 23.76
C GLY A 241 8.82 4.67 23.04
N LEU A 242 8.98 3.35 22.85
CA LEU A 242 10.15 2.77 22.20
C LEU A 242 10.00 2.61 20.68
N ALA A 243 8.86 3.04 20.13
CA ALA A 243 8.49 2.83 18.72
C ALA A 243 8.30 1.34 18.35
N HIS A 244 8.27 0.42 19.30
CA HIS A 244 8.04 -0.99 19.05
C HIS A 244 6.56 -1.25 18.76
N THR A 245 6.28 -2.14 17.82
CA THR A 245 4.91 -2.58 17.51
C THR A 245 4.67 -3.95 18.09
N PHE A 246 3.59 -4.08 18.86
CA PHE A 246 3.15 -5.34 19.44
C PHE A 246 1.70 -5.60 19.01
N THR A 247 1.47 -6.66 18.26
CA THR A 247 0.14 -7.04 17.77
C THR A 247 -0.25 -8.36 18.40
N ASN A 248 -1.44 -8.44 19.00
CA ASN A 248 -2.05 -9.65 19.53
C ASN A 248 -3.42 -9.81 18.90
N GLN A 249 -3.72 -10.98 18.41
CA GLN A 249 -5.03 -11.35 17.91
C GLN A 249 -5.45 -12.67 18.53
N VAL A 250 -6.63 -12.67 19.11
CA VAL A 250 -7.28 -13.86 19.68
C VAL A 250 -8.59 -14.08 18.95
N SER A 251 -8.75 -15.25 18.36
CA SER A 251 -9.99 -15.64 17.71
C SER A 251 -10.58 -16.84 18.44
N TYR A 252 -11.87 -16.81 18.71
CA TYR A 252 -12.59 -17.89 19.37
C TYR A 252 -13.74 -18.37 18.50
N ASN A 253 -13.87 -19.69 18.35
CA ASN A 253 -14.95 -20.33 17.64
C ASN A 253 -15.38 -21.59 18.40
N ALA A 254 -16.48 -21.51 19.15
CA ALA A 254 -16.98 -22.61 19.98
C ALA A 254 -17.40 -23.85 19.18
N VAL A 255 -17.78 -23.65 17.91
CA VAL A 255 -18.28 -24.71 17.02
C VAL A 255 -17.13 -25.46 16.35
N ASP A 256 -15.91 -24.93 16.38
CA ASP A 256 -14.77 -25.66 15.79
C ASP A 256 -14.40 -26.89 16.63
N PRO A 257 -14.46 -28.09 16.03
CA PRO A 257 -14.19 -29.32 16.77
C PRO A 257 -12.69 -29.57 17.03
N PHE A 258 -11.80 -28.83 16.31
CA PHE A 258 -10.36 -29.08 16.36
C PHE A 258 -9.59 -28.05 17.20
N GLN A 259 -9.94 -26.79 17.07
CA GLN A 259 -9.26 -25.72 17.80
C GLN A 259 -10.20 -24.54 18.03
N LYS A 260 -10.75 -24.42 19.23
CA LYS A 260 -11.69 -23.36 19.61
C LYS A 260 -11.02 -22.02 19.79
N LEU A 261 -9.77 -21.99 20.26
CA LEU A 261 -9.01 -20.78 20.53
C LEU A 261 -7.81 -20.70 19.58
N GLU A 262 -7.69 -19.59 18.87
CA GLU A 262 -6.57 -19.27 17.98
C GLU A 262 -5.85 -18.02 18.48
N TYR A 263 -4.53 -17.99 18.30
CA TYR A 263 -3.70 -16.87 18.67
C TYR A 263 -2.74 -16.50 17.54
N ARG A 264 -2.57 -15.17 17.31
CA ARG A 264 -1.55 -14.61 16.44
C ARG A 264 -0.86 -13.46 17.17
N GLY A 265 0.42 -13.62 17.45
CA GLY A 265 1.28 -12.60 18.05
C GLY A 265 2.34 -12.13 17.07
N ARG A 266 2.62 -10.81 17.05
CA ARG A 266 3.74 -10.24 16.30
C ARG A 266 4.38 -9.13 17.11
N TYR A 267 5.70 -9.16 17.20
CA TYR A 267 6.49 -8.11 17.82
C TYR A 267 7.53 -7.58 16.84
N ILE A 268 7.57 -6.26 16.67
CA ILE A 268 8.49 -5.59 15.73
C ILE A 268 9.24 -4.52 16.50
N ILE A 269 10.58 -4.53 16.37
CA ILE A 269 11.52 -3.54 16.84
C ILE A 269 12.07 -2.82 15.61
N PRO A 270 11.56 -1.64 15.23
CA PRO A 270 12.06 -0.93 14.07
C PRO A 270 13.41 -0.27 14.39
N TYR A 271 14.31 -0.30 13.42
CA TYR A 271 15.55 0.48 13.40
C TYR A 271 16.36 0.38 14.70
N ILE A 272 16.83 -0.82 15.02
CA ILE A 272 17.62 -1.10 16.24
C ILE A 272 18.87 -0.22 16.29
N GLY A 273 18.83 0.81 17.12
CA GLY A 273 19.88 1.81 17.23
C GLY A 273 20.14 2.49 15.87
N LYS A 274 21.40 2.90 15.63
CA LYS A 274 21.84 3.52 14.36
C LYS A 274 22.02 2.53 13.20
N THR A 275 21.75 1.24 13.41
CA THR A 275 21.98 0.21 12.39
C THR A 275 20.89 0.16 11.34
N PHE A 276 19.71 0.71 11.63
CA PHE A 276 18.49 0.62 10.81
C PHE A 276 18.02 -0.82 10.52
N PHE A 277 18.51 -1.80 11.26
CA PHE A 277 17.94 -3.14 11.25
C PHE A 277 16.60 -3.17 12.00
N THR A 278 15.63 -3.85 11.43
CA THR A 278 14.35 -4.15 12.06
C THR A 278 14.34 -5.60 12.51
N GLY A 279 14.04 -5.84 13.78
CA GLY A 279 13.78 -7.17 14.33
C GLY A 279 12.29 -7.47 14.34
N GLN A 280 11.92 -8.69 13.96
CA GLN A 280 10.53 -9.17 13.98
C GLN A 280 10.47 -10.58 14.52
N ALA A 281 9.50 -10.85 15.38
CA ALA A 281 9.15 -12.19 15.85
C ALA A 281 7.65 -12.44 15.66
N ASP A 282 7.31 -13.57 15.06
CA ASP A 282 5.94 -14.00 14.80
C ASP A 282 5.65 -15.33 15.54
N LEU A 283 4.51 -15.38 16.22
CA LEU A 283 3.94 -16.56 16.85
C LEU A 283 2.52 -16.75 16.35
N VAL A 284 2.26 -17.80 15.58
CA VAL A 284 0.94 -18.13 15.06
C VAL A 284 0.54 -19.51 15.58
N GLN A 285 -0.62 -19.60 16.19
CA GLN A 285 -1.22 -20.83 16.69
C GLN A 285 -2.69 -20.85 16.27
N THR A 286 -2.92 -21.22 15.02
CA THR A 286 -4.28 -21.32 14.46
C THR A 286 -4.57 -22.76 14.05
N ARG A 287 -5.84 -23.01 13.76
CA ARG A 287 -6.30 -24.29 13.24
C ARG A 287 -5.50 -24.76 12.02
N ASP A 288 -5.21 -23.83 11.12
CA ASP A 288 -4.65 -24.14 9.81
C ASP A 288 -3.13 -23.89 9.72
N LEU A 289 -2.54 -23.15 10.67
CA LEU A 289 -1.12 -22.82 10.67
C LEU A 289 -0.59 -22.69 12.10
N LYS A 290 0.49 -23.39 12.40
CA LYS A 290 1.36 -23.12 13.55
C LYS A 290 2.70 -22.63 13.00
N GLN A 291 3.10 -21.41 13.36
CA GLN A 291 4.31 -20.79 12.85
C GLN A 291 5.08 -20.13 13.98
N TYR A 292 6.38 -20.34 13.97
CA TYR A 292 7.37 -19.60 14.75
C TYR A 292 8.36 -19.01 13.77
N ALA A 293 8.47 -17.69 13.74
CA ALA A 293 9.38 -17.03 12.81
C ALA A 293 10.13 -15.89 13.51
N VAL A 294 11.41 -15.76 13.18
CA VAL A 294 12.25 -14.62 13.57
C VAL A 294 12.91 -14.07 12.33
N ARG A 295 12.87 -12.74 12.19
CA ARG A 295 13.43 -12.04 11.05
C ARG A 295 14.18 -10.80 11.51
N PHE A 296 15.40 -10.60 11.00
CA PHE A 296 16.16 -9.36 11.08
C PHE A 296 16.40 -8.86 9.67
N TYR A 297 16.03 -7.63 9.39
CA TYR A 297 16.14 -7.08 8.04
C TYR A 297 16.44 -5.58 8.04
N ARG A 298 17.18 -5.15 7.04
CA ARG A 298 17.48 -3.76 6.72
C ARG A 298 17.25 -3.57 5.22
N PRO A 299 16.22 -2.82 4.80
CA PRO A 299 16.01 -2.50 3.39
C PRO A 299 16.94 -1.37 2.94
N PHE A 300 17.03 -1.11 1.64
CA PHE A 300 17.58 0.13 1.10
C PHE A 300 16.60 1.29 1.38
N LEU A 301 16.69 1.89 2.57
CA LEU A 301 15.75 2.91 3.07
C LEU A 301 15.70 4.15 2.16
N THR A 302 16.87 4.58 1.71
CA THR A 302 17.06 5.73 0.82
C THR A 302 18.00 5.36 -0.31
N PRO A 303 18.06 6.15 -1.39
CA PRO A 303 19.05 5.93 -2.43
C PRO A 303 20.51 5.94 -1.92
N ASP A 304 20.80 6.60 -0.82
CA ASP A 304 22.14 6.69 -0.23
C ASP A 304 22.48 5.53 0.70
N THR A 305 21.53 4.65 0.99
CA THR A 305 21.78 3.44 1.79
C THR A 305 22.67 2.47 1.02
N LYS A 306 23.88 2.22 1.53
CA LYS A 306 24.87 1.37 0.86
C LYS A 306 24.61 -0.12 1.05
N TRP A 307 24.17 -0.56 2.25
CA TRP A 307 23.99 -1.96 2.61
C TRP A 307 22.53 -2.27 2.94
N ALA A 308 22.05 -3.39 2.45
CA ALA A 308 20.79 -3.99 2.82
C ALA A 308 20.93 -5.50 3.01
N GLY A 309 20.01 -6.12 3.75
CA GLY A 309 20.06 -7.55 3.96
C GLY A 309 18.96 -8.04 4.89
N SER A 310 18.81 -9.36 5.00
CA SER A 310 17.87 -9.99 5.90
C SER A 310 18.34 -11.39 6.29
N ILE A 311 17.99 -11.79 7.50
CA ILE A 311 18.06 -13.18 7.99
C ILE A 311 16.65 -13.51 8.49
N GLU A 312 16.07 -14.59 7.97
CA GLU A 312 14.77 -15.10 8.39
C GLU A 312 14.88 -16.60 8.67
N LEU A 313 14.40 -17.01 9.85
CA LEU A 313 14.27 -18.40 10.25
C LEU A 313 12.82 -18.64 10.63
N SER A 314 12.20 -19.65 10.02
CA SER A 314 10.83 -19.99 10.37
C SER A 314 10.59 -21.49 10.37
N HIS A 315 9.76 -21.93 11.34
CA HIS A 315 9.20 -23.27 11.43
C HIS A 315 7.69 -23.18 11.19
N ASN A 316 7.21 -23.91 10.19
CA ASN A 316 5.83 -23.86 9.73
C ASN A 316 5.22 -25.26 9.82
N ARG A 317 4.06 -25.36 10.46
CA ARG A 317 3.31 -26.61 10.61
C ARG A 317 1.85 -26.39 10.28
N PHE A 318 1.34 -27.14 9.33
CA PHE A 318 -0.08 -27.21 9.00
C PHE A 318 -0.67 -28.44 9.68
N PRO A 319 -1.32 -28.29 10.85
CA PRO A 319 -1.84 -29.41 11.61
C PRO A 319 -3.04 -30.11 10.95
N ARG A 320 -3.62 -29.43 9.95
CA ARG A 320 -4.69 -29.96 9.12
C ARG A 320 -4.16 -30.46 7.79
N TYR A 321 -4.97 -31.26 7.16
CA TYR A 321 -4.74 -31.69 5.81
C TYR A 321 -4.98 -30.51 4.84
N VAL A 322 -4.12 -30.36 3.87
CA VAL A 322 -4.25 -29.38 2.80
C VAL A 322 -4.63 -30.11 1.50
N VAL A 323 -5.58 -29.57 0.76
CA VAL A 323 -6.04 -30.14 -0.51
C VAL A 323 -5.15 -29.64 -1.64
N PHE A 324 -4.55 -30.57 -2.41
CA PHE A 324 -3.55 -30.22 -3.43
C PHE A 324 -3.89 -30.65 -4.85
N SER A 325 -5.02 -31.32 -5.09
CA SER A 325 -5.37 -31.81 -6.43
C SER A 325 -6.78 -31.40 -6.83
N GLU A 326 -6.97 -31.11 -8.12
CA GLU A 326 -8.27 -30.72 -8.67
C GLU A 326 -9.21 -31.93 -8.82
N ASP A 327 -8.68 -33.10 -9.16
CA ASP A 327 -9.49 -34.29 -9.46
C ASP A 327 -9.63 -35.26 -8.26
N THR A 328 -8.67 -35.26 -7.38
CA THR A 328 -8.71 -36.07 -6.14
C THR A 328 -8.20 -35.21 -5.00
N ALA A 329 -9.11 -34.73 -4.16
CA ALA A 329 -8.77 -34.00 -2.96
C ALA A 329 -7.97 -34.90 -2.00
N ARG A 330 -6.65 -34.81 -2.06
CA ARG A 330 -5.78 -35.48 -1.08
C ARG A 330 -5.52 -34.50 0.04
N LEU A 331 -6.01 -34.84 1.23
CA LEU A 331 -5.72 -34.13 2.46
C LEU A 331 -4.31 -34.51 2.92
N THR A 332 -3.40 -33.57 2.95
CA THR A 332 -2.01 -33.81 3.33
C THR A 332 -1.53 -32.85 4.41
N LYS A 333 -0.83 -33.43 5.38
CA LYS A 333 -0.17 -32.67 6.47
C LYS A 333 1.18 -32.18 6.00
N LEU A 334 1.49 -30.89 6.27
CA LEU A 334 2.74 -30.28 5.89
C LEU A 334 3.45 -29.70 7.10
N ASN A 335 4.73 -30.04 7.27
CA ASN A 335 5.62 -29.33 8.19
C ASN A 335 6.92 -29.03 7.46
N TYR A 336 7.43 -27.81 7.59
CA TYR A 336 8.70 -27.42 6.97
C TYR A 336 9.42 -26.33 7.76
N ASN A 337 10.72 -26.31 7.60
CA ASN A 337 11.60 -25.23 8.02
C ASN A 337 11.97 -24.37 6.80
N TYR A 338 11.93 -23.07 6.96
CA TYR A 338 12.36 -22.13 5.95
C TYR A 338 13.41 -21.19 6.53
N ASN A 339 14.57 -21.17 5.88
CA ASN A 339 15.69 -20.31 6.22
C ASN A 339 16.00 -19.43 5.01
N ASP A 340 16.20 -18.13 5.23
CA ASP A 340 16.48 -17.15 4.19
C ASP A 340 17.55 -16.18 4.70
N ILE A 341 18.59 -16.00 3.94
CA ILE A 341 19.64 -15.02 4.20
C ILE A 341 20.01 -14.32 2.92
N TRP A 342 20.08 -13.00 2.94
CA TRP A 342 20.56 -12.24 1.80
C TRP A 342 21.31 -10.99 2.25
N ALA A 343 22.20 -10.52 1.38
CA ALA A 343 22.90 -9.25 1.54
C ALA A 343 23.05 -8.58 0.16
N GLY A 344 23.03 -7.26 0.16
CA GLY A 344 23.20 -6.45 -1.04
C GLY A 344 23.98 -5.17 -0.77
N TYR A 345 24.66 -4.68 -1.80
CA TYR A 345 25.39 -3.44 -1.78
C TYR A 345 25.03 -2.54 -2.94
N ALA A 346 24.76 -1.27 -2.65
CA ALA A 346 24.41 -0.25 -3.62
C ALA A 346 25.56 0.76 -3.78
N PHE A 347 25.93 1.05 -5.02
CA PHE A 347 26.95 2.04 -5.36
C PHE A 347 26.48 2.95 -6.51
N LYS A 348 27.07 4.14 -6.60
CA LYS A 348 26.80 5.05 -7.72
C LYS A 348 27.41 4.42 -9.00
N PRO A 349 26.65 4.32 -10.09
CA PRO A 349 27.19 3.82 -11.33
C PRO A 349 28.28 4.77 -11.87
N PHE A 350 29.34 4.21 -12.40
CA PHE A 350 30.49 4.96 -12.95
C PHE A 350 30.37 5.26 -14.45
N PHE A 351 29.27 4.89 -15.06
CA PHE A 351 28.98 5.16 -16.47
C PHE A 351 27.94 6.27 -16.63
N SER A 352 28.27 7.26 -17.47
CA SER A 352 27.45 8.45 -17.67
C SER A 352 26.40 8.34 -18.78
N PHE A 353 26.26 7.18 -19.47
CA PHE A 353 25.35 7.05 -20.62
C PHE A 353 23.85 7.16 -20.24
N LEU A 354 23.52 7.20 -18.94
CA LEU A 354 22.14 7.37 -18.43
C LEU A 354 21.76 8.84 -18.20
N GLY A 355 22.58 9.79 -18.63
CA GLY A 355 22.42 11.22 -18.47
C GLY A 355 23.30 11.80 -17.36
N GLU A 356 23.94 12.91 -17.64
CA GLU A 356 24.72 13.64 -16.66
C GLU A 356 23.84 14.12 -15.51
N GLY A 357 24.27 13.89 -14.27
CA GLY A 357 23.74 14.56 -13.10
C GLY A 357 22.63 13.87 -12.32
N ASP A 358 22.24 12.62 -12.62
CA ASP A 358 21.24 11.94 -11.78
C ASP A 358 21.86 11.24 -10.57
N ASP A 359 21.95 11.98 -9.48
CA ASP A 359 22.49 11.50 -8.20
C ASP A 359 21.63 10.43 -7.50
N ARG A 360 20.43 10.13 -8.05
CA ARG A 360 19.46 9.17 -7.51
C ARG A 360 19.51 7.77 -8.13
N THR A 361 20.39 7.56 -9.12
CA THR A 361 20.58 6.24 -9.74
C THR A 361 21.56 5.41 -8.93
N ARG A 362 21.24 4.14 -8.68
CA ARG A 362 22.10 3.18 -7.96
C ARG A 362 22.19 1.88 -8.73
N LEU A 363 23.40 1.35 -8.78
CA LEU A 363 23.66 -0.02 -9.20
C LEU A 363 23.73 -0.88 -7.94
N VAL A 364 22.92 -1.93 -7.87
CA VAL A 364 22.83 -2.82 -6.71
C VAL A 364 23.25 -4.22 -7.12
N VAL A 365 24.14 -4.80 -6.36
CA VAL A 365 24.48 -6.22 -6.43
C VAL A 365 24.02 -6.89 -5.13
N ALA A 366 23.46 -8.09 -5.23
CA ALA A 366 23.03 -8.83 -4.07
C ALA A 366 23.16 -10.33 -4.27
N ALA A 367 23.29 -11.05 -3.16
CA ALA A 367 23.30 -12.50 -3.09
C ALA A 367 22.29 -12.96 -2.03
N ARG A 368 21.64 -14.10 -2.29
CA ARG A 368 20.65 -14.71 -1.40
C ARG A 368 20.81 -16.22 -1.38
N PHE A 369 20.69 -16.78 -0.19
CA PHE A 369 20.56 -18.21 0.02
C PHE A 369 19.23 -18.50 0.71
N THR A 370 18.44 -19.45 0.17
CA THR A 370 17.20 -19.93 0.78
C THR A 370 17.24 -21.44 0.90
N ARG A 371 16.74 -21.96 2.01
CA ARG A 371 16.55 -23.38 2.26
C ARG A 371 15.13 -23.66 2.68
N LEU A 372 14.43 -24.49 1.94
CA LEU A 372 13.13 -25.04 2.27
C LEU A 372 13.26 -26.54 2.51
N ALA A 373 13.02 -26.96 3.74
CA ALA A 373 13.18 -28.36 4.15
C ALA A 373 11.89 -28.88 4.79
N PHE A 374 11.22 -29.77 4.11
CA PHE A 374 10.01 -30.43 4.60
C PHE A 374 10.38 -31.58 5.55
N THR A 375 9.73 -31.64 6.69
CA THR A 375 9.80 -32.77 7.65
C THR A 375 8.58 -33.67 7.55
N THR A 376 7.44 -33.15 7.09
CA THR A 376 6.23 -33.92 6.80
C THR A 376 5.61 -33.34 5.53
N ARG A 377 5.35 -34.20 4.54
CA ARG A 377 4.80 -33.86 3.23
C ARG A 377 4.28 -35.08 2.51
N PRO A 378 3.51 -34.96 1.41
CA PRO A 378 3.21 -36.05 0.51
C PRO A 378 4.48 -36.57 -0.15
N GLU A 379 4.42 -37.80 -0.65
CA GLU A 379 5.49 -38.39 -1.45
C GLU A 379 5.76 -37.52 -2.68
N VAL A 380 7.03 -37.19 -2.92
CA VAL A 380 7.48 -36.36 -4.05
C VAL A 380 8.18 -37.25 -5.06
N ARG A 381 7.70 -37.17 -6.32
CA ARG A 381 8.28 -37.87 -7.46
C ARG A 381 8.49 -36.90 -8.61
N ALA A 382 9.17 -37.34 -9.67
CA ALA A 382 9.44 -36.50 -10.85
C ALA A 382 8.17 -36.02 -11.58
N ASP A 383 7.07 -36.72 -11.44
CA ASP A 383 5.75 -36.46 -12.05
C ASP A 383 4.68 -36.03 -11.06
N THR A 384 4.94 -36.11 -9.76
CA THR A 384 3.93 -35.94 -8.71
C THR A 384 4.46 -35.11 -7.56
N ASN A 385 3.69 -34.11 -7.12
CA ASN A 385 3.98 -33.31 -5.93
C ASN A 385 5.32 -32.55 -5.95
N GLN A 386 5.84 -32.22 -7.11
CA GLN A 386 7.15 -31.54 -7.27
C GLN A 386 7.22 -30.20 -6.51
N LEU A 387 6.08 -29.55 -6.26
CA LEU A 387 6.01 -28.30 -5.48
C LEU A 387 6.52 -28.47 -4.05
N PHE A 388 6.44 -29.68 -3.49
CA PHE A 388 6.84 -29.97 -2.09
C PHE A 388 8.23 -30.56 -2.00
N GLN A 389 9.07 -30.47 -3.03
CA GLN A 389 10.46 -30.90 -2.98
C GLN A 389 11.27 -30.00 -2.02
N ASN A 390 12.27 -30.59 -1.36
CA ASN A 390 13.26 -29.81 -0.63
C ASN A 390 14.12 -29.04 -1.61
N THR A 391 14.41 -27.76 -1.27
CA THR A 391 15.21 -26.90 -2.14
C THR A 391 16.22 -26.09 -1.35
N ASN A 392 17.41 -25.86 -1.96
CA ASN A 392 18.44 -24.99 -1.48
C ASN A 392 18.86 -24.09 -2.64
N ALA A 393 18.30 -22.88 -2.69
CA ALA A 393 18.55 -21.96 -3.79
C ALA A 393 19.58 -20.90 -3.41
N THR A 394 20.58 -20.72 -4.26
CA THR A 394 21.54 -19.62 -4.21
C THR A 394 21.32 -18.72 -5.41
N LEU A 395 20.95 -17.47 -5.16
CA LEU A 395 20.62 -16.49 -6.17
C LEU A 395 21.55 -15.28 -6.09
N PHE A 396 21.89 -14.76 -7.24
CA PHE A 396 22.62 -13.50 -7.38
C PHE A 396 21.78 -12.55 -8.21
N SER A 397 21.85 -11.26 -7.89
CA SER A 397 21.21 -10.24 -8.72
C SER A 397 22.12 -9.05 -8.95
N ILE A 398 21.96 -8.47 -10.13
CA ILE A 398 22.48 -7.16 -10.48
C ILE A 398 21.33 -6.32 -11.01
N GLY A 399 21.23 -5.09 -10.53
CA GLY A 399 20.12 -4.25 -10.96
C GLY A 399 20.43 -2.77 -10.86
N LEU A 400 19.78 -2.02 -11.73
CA LEU A 400 19.87 -0.58 -11.80
C LEU A 400 18.54 0.00 -11.32
N SER A 401 18.57 0.87 -10.31
CA SER A 401 17.42 1.51 -9.70
C SER A 401 17.57 3.03 -9.76
N ARG A 402 16.56 3.70 -10.27
CA ARG A 402 16.40 5.15 -10.21
C ARG A 402 15.08 5.45 -9.52
N ARG A 403 15.14 6.12 -8.36
CA ARG A 403 13.99 6.29 -7.50
C ARG A 403 13.81 7.75 -7.09
N ARG A 404 12.65 8.31 -7.44
CA ARG A 404 12.22 9.67 -7.10
C ARG A 404 10.78 9.64 -6.60
N TYR A 405 10.33 10.71 -5.98
CA TYR A 405 8.97 10.82 -5.46
C TYR A 405 8.37 12.18 -5.80
N VAL A 406 7.09 12.17 -6.13
CA VAL A 406 6.26 13.36 -6.23
C VAL A 406 5.20 13.31 -5.14
N ARG A 407 4.89 14.45 -4.55
CA ARG A 407 3.80 14.56 -3.57
C ARG A 407 2.50 14.81 -4.31
N ASP A 408 1.48 14.04 -3.96
CA ASP A 408 0.13 14.17 -4.50
C ASP A 408 -0.88 13.96 -3.37
N VAL A 409 -2.15 14.25 -3.60
CA VAL A 409 -3.23 14.14 -2.62
C VAL A 409 -4.44 13.45 -3.24
N LEU A 410 -5.34 12.90 -2.42
CA LEU A 410 -6.57 12.29 -2.89
C LEU A 410 -6.34 11.17 -3.93
N ILE A 411 -5.35 10.33 -3.70
CA ILE A 411 -5.17 9.12 -4.49
C ILE A 411 -6.00 8.01 -3.82
N TYR A 412 -5.69 7.70 -2.57
CA TYR A 412 -6.43 6.75 -1.76
C TYR A 412 -6.87 7.32 -0.41
N GLY A 413 -6.18 8.35 0.07
CA GLY A 413 -6.51 9.10 1.28
C GLY A 413 -7.42 10.30 1.00
N PHE A 414 -8.00 10.86 2.07
CA PHE A 414 -8.88 12.04 2.00
C PHE A 414 -8.16 13.33 2.46
N GLY A 415 -7.03 13.67 1.84
CA GLY A 415 -6.31 14.91 2.11
C GLY A 415 -4.99 14.76 2.85
N ARG A 416 -4.55 13.52 3.12
CA ARG A 416 -3.17 13.25 3.48
C ARG A 416 -2.30 13.36 2.23
N THR A 417 -1.13 13.97 2.36
CA THR A 417 -0.11 13.95 1.29
C THR A 417 0.40 12.52 1.11
N GLU A 418 0.44 12.06 -0.13
CA GLU A 418 0.89 10.74 -0.53
C GLU A 418 2.12 10.88 -1.42
N ASP A 419 3.23 10.23 -1.03
CA ASP A 419 4.47 10.21 -1.79
C ASP A 419 4.37 9.16 -2.90
N VAL A 420 4.28 9.59 -4.16
CA VAL A 420 4.14 8.72 -5.33
C VAL A 420 5.50 8.46 -5.94
N PRO A 421 5.99 7.21 -5.98
CA PRO A 421 7.28 6.88 -6.55
C PRO A 421 7.24 6.93 -8.09
N TYR A 422 8.25 7.53 -8.71
CA TYR A 422 8.50 7.47 -10.14
C TYR A 422 9.97 7.23 -10.43
N GLY A 423 10.27 6.66 -11.60
CA GLY A 423 11.63 6.27 -11.97
C GLY A 423 11.67 4.99 -12.78
N SER A 424 12.73 4.21 -12.61
CA SER A 424 12.91 2.94 -13.33
C SER A 424 13.71 1.93 -12.51
N LEU A 425 13.46 0.66 -12.78
CA LEU A 425 14.20 -0.46 -12.23
C LEU A 425 14.43 -1.47 -13.35
N ALA A 426 15.68 -1.93 -13.49
CA ALA A 426 16.03 -3.08 -14.31
C ALA A 426 16.87 -4.02 -13.46
N ALA A 427 16.47 -5.27 -13.33
CA ALA A 427 17.19 -6.26 -12.51
C ALA A 427 17.26 -7.60 -13.21
N LEU A 428 18.43 -8.19 -13.20
CA LEU A 428 18.73 -9.56 -13.63
C LEU A 428 19.00 -10.40 -12.39
N VAL A 429 18.39 -11.58 -12.33
CA VAL A 429 18.60 -12.57 -11.27
C VAL A 429 19.03 -13.87 -11.89
N ALA A 430 20.12 -14.44 -11.42
CA ALA A 430 20.60 -15.75 -11.85
C ALA A 430 21.02 -16.58 -10.63
N GLY A 431 20.95 -17.91 -10.74
CA GLY A 431 21.38 -18.76 -9.65
C GLY A 431 21.17 -20.23 -9.86
N TYR A 432 21.36 -20.96 -8.79
CA TYR A 432 21.24 -22.41 -8.71
C TYR A 432 20.26 -22.79 -7.64
N ASP A 433 19.43 -23.79 -7.93
CA ASP A 433 18.59 -24.46 -6.96
C ASP A 433 18.96 -25.94 -6.90
N ASN A 434 19.55 -26.35 -5.80
CA ASN A 434 19.82 -27.77 -5.49
C ASN A 434 18.55 -28.36 -4.91
N ALA A 435 17.64 -28.72 -5.80
CA ALA A 435 16.37 -29.34 -5.44
C ALA A 435 16.54 -30.87 -5.33
N GLU A 436 15.63 -31.49 -4.60
CA GLU A 436 15.63 -32.96 -4.36
C GLU A 436 15.54 -33.78 -5.65
N LEU A 437 14.76 -33.28 -6.62
CA LEU A 437 14.62 -33.90 -7.93
C LEU A 437 15.74 -33.54 -8.93
N GLY A 438 16.85 -33.00 -8.43
CA GLY A 438 18.02 -32.64 -9.20
C GLY A 438 18.27 -31.11 -9.29
N GLN A 439 19.48 -30.77 -9.68
CA GLN A 439 19.92 -29.38 -9.78
C GLN A 439 19.24 -28.62 -10.92
N ARG A 440 18.87 -27.37 -10.67
CA ARG A 440 18.26 -26.45 -11.66
C ARG A 440 18.99 -25.11 -11.64
N LYS A 441 19.09 -24.48 -12.79
CA LYS A 441 19.58 -23.09 -12.94
C LYS A 441 18.38 -22.17 -13.02
N TYR A 442 18.42 -21.05 -12.37
CA TYR A 442 17.39 -20.01 -12.46
C TYR A 442 17.91 -18.81 -13.25
N LEU A 443 17.06 -18.25 -14.11
CA LEU A 443 17.29 -16.97 -14.77
C LEU A 443 16.00 -16.15 -14.71
N GLY A 444 16.09 -14.91 -14.26
CA GLY A 444 14.97 -13.99 -14.16
C GLY A 444 15.37 -12.58 -14.55
N PHE A 445 14.46 -11.87 -15.20
CA PHE A 445 14.61 -10.48 -15.57
C PHE A 445 13.36 -9.70 -15.17
N LYS A 446 13.55 -8.51 -14.61
CA LYS A 446 12.48 -7.59 -14.22
C LYS A 446 12.82 -6.20 -14.70
N TYR A 447 11.88 -5.57 -15.40
CA TYR A 447 11.96 -4.17 -15.78
C TYR A 447 10.68 -3.47 -15.38
N SER A 448 10.81 -2.29 -14.78
CA SER A 448 9.66 -1.44 -14.49
C SER A 448 10.03 0.04 -14.69
N LYS A 449 9.05 0.82 -15.07
CA LYS A 449 9.20 2.26 -15.27
C LYS A 449 7.91 2.98 -14.89
N ALA A 450 8.04 4.14 -14.27
CA ALA A 450 6.91 5.03 -14.06
C ALA A 450 7.27 6.47 -14.37
N HIS A 451 6.28 7.17 -14.89
CA HIS A 451 6.30 8.60 -15.12
C HIS A 451 5.12 9.26 -14.42
N TYR A 452 5.34 10.44 -13.91
CA TYR A 452 4.31 11.34 -13.45
C TYR A 452 4.37 12.60 -14.30
N LEU A 453 3.28 12.90 -15.03
CA LEU A 453 3.14 14.08 -15.89
C LEU A 453 1.91 14.87 -15.41
N GLU A 454 2.06 16.17 -15.17
CA GLU A 454 0.99 17.01 -14.62
C GLU A 454 -0.30 16.99 -15.46
N SER A 455 -0.16 16.97 -16.78
CA SER A 455 -1.30 16.95 -17.71
C SER A 455 -1.92 15.59 -17.91
N PHE A 456 -1.15 14.50 -17.76
CA PHE A 456 -1.57 13.13 -18.06
C PHE A 456 -1.84 12.29 -16.81
N GLY A 457 -1.11 12.55 -15.72
CA GLY A 457 -1.15 11.77 -14.49
C GLY A 457 0.01 10.79 -14.37
N TYR A 458 -0.22 9.72 -13.64
CA TYR A 458 0.78 8.71 -13.33
C TYR A 458 0.58 7.46 -14.19
N LEU A 459 1.64 7.00 -14.81
CA LEU A 459 1.68 5.74 -15.55
C LEU A 459 2.85 4.89 -15.07
N TYR A 460 2.55 3.70 -14.59
CA TYR A 460 3.49 2.64 -14.23
C TYR A 460 3.35 1.47 -15.19
N GLY A 461 4.46 0.89 -15.62
CA GLY A 461 4.51 -0.35 -16.38
C GLY A 461 5.63 -1.25 -15.88
N ALA A 462 5.39 -2.57 -15.88
CA ALA A 462 6.39 -3.57 -15.53
C ALA A 462 6.28 -4.83 -16.38
N VAL A 463 7.41 -5.40 -16.68
CA VAL A 463 7.55 -6.74 -17.27
C VAL A 463 8.49 -7.58 -16.41
N SER A 464 8.09 -8.82 -16.16
CA SER A 464 8.93 -9.79 -15.44
C SER A 464 8.87 -11.11 -16.16
N ILE A 465 10.02 -11.71 -16.40
CA ILE A 465 10.17 -13.02 -17.02
C ILE A 465 11.18 -13.85 -16.23
N GLY A 466 10.90 -15.11 -15.99
CA GLY A 466 11.82 -15.98 -15.27
C GLY A 466 11.50 -17.44 -15.47
N SER A 467 12.50 -18.29 -15.32
CA SER A 467 12.36 -19.74 -15.47
C SER A 467 13.50 -20.49 -14.79
N PHE A 468 13.20 -21.72 -14.42
CA PHE A 468 14.23 -22.71 -14.12
C PHE A 468 14.58 -23.52 -15.37
N LEU A 469 15.84 -23.90 -15.46
CA LEU A 469 16.41 -24.75 -16.49
C LEU A 469 17.04 -25.96 -15.81
N ARG A 470 16.47 -27.15 -15.99
CA ARG A 470 17.00 -28.41 -15.42
C ARG A 470 18.07 -29.00 -16.31
N SER A 471 17.90 -28.91 -17.61
CA SER A 471 18.88 -29.29 -18.63
C SER A 471 18.99 -28.17 -19.66
N LYS A 472 19.81 -28.36 -20.70
CA LYS A 472 19.95 -27.38 -21.80
C LYS A 472 18.61 -27.06 -22.51
N THR A 473 17.64 -27.98 -22.48
CA THR A 473 16.38 -27.89 -23.22
C THR A 473 15.14 -27.91 -22.33
N THR A 474 15.23 -28.34 -21.08
CA THR A 474 14.07 -28.50 -20.19
C THR A 474 13.82 -27.25 -19.36
N VAL A 475 12.80 -26.51 -19.71
CA VAL A 475 12.28 -25.35 -18.97
C VAL A 475 11.30 -25.82 -17.92
N GLU A 476 11.40 -25.29 -16.70
CA GLU A 476 10.46 -25.55 -15.60
C GLU A 476 10.02 -24.24 -14.96
N GLN A 477 8.78 -24.20 -14.54
CA GLN A 477 8.21 -23.09 -13.77
C GLN A 477 8.42 -21.73 -14.44
N GLY A 478 8.32 -21.68 -15.78
CA GLY A 478 8.41 -20.45 -16.54
C GLY A 478 7.29 -19.47 -16.20
N ILE A 479 7.59 -18.18 -16.17
CA ILE A 479 6.63 -17.09 -15.93
C ILE A 479 6.92 -15.91 -16.85
N LEU A 480 5.84 -15.32 -17.38
CA LEU A 480 5.80 -13.99 -17.96
C LEU A 480 4.71 -13.20 -17.25
N SER A 481 5.05 -12.04 -16.70
CA SER A 481 4.08 -11.13 -16.07
C SER A 481 4.22 -9.73 -16.66
N LEU A 482 3.09 -9.16 -17.07
CA LEU A 482 2.97 -7.78 -17.53
C LEU A 482 2.01 -7.06 -16.60
N GLU A 483 2.40 -5.89 -16.12
CA GLU A 483 1.59 -5.09 -15.21
C GLU A 483 1.61 -3.63 -15.64
N SER A 484 0.47 -2.98 -15.53
CA SER A 484 0.36 -1.53 -15.72
C SER A 484 -0.61 -0.94 -14.70
N SER A 485 -0.31 0.25 -14.21
CA SER A 485 -1.19 1.02 -13.35
C SER A 485 -1.18 2.47 -13.80
N TYR A 486 -2.36 3.01 -14.00
CA TYR A 486 -2.56 4.38 -14.42
C TYR A 486 -3.54 5.09 -13.51
N PHE A 487 -3.28 6.34 -13.19
CA PHE A 487 -4.30 7.22 -12.64
C PHE A 487 -4.19 8.64 -13.20
N THR A 488 -5.34 9.28 -13.38
CA THR A 488 -5.44 10.63 -13.94
C THR A 488 -4.97 11.71 -12.97
N PRO A 489 -4.63 12.91 -13.46
CA PRO A 489 -4.55 14.09 -12.61
C PRO A 489 -5.86 14.32 -11.87
N LEU A 490 -5.79 15.00 -10.73
CA LEU A 490 -6.99 15.36 -9.97
C LEU A 490 -7.79 16.44 -10.71
N ARG A 491 -9.01 16.11 -11.11
CA ARG A 491 -9.91 17.05 -11.79
C ARG A 491 -10.92 17.60 -10.80
N THR A 492 -10.93 18.92 -10.63
CA THR A 492 -11.89 19.61 -9.75
C THR A 492 -13.15 19.97 -10.52
N THR A 493 -14.32 19.60 -9.97
CA THR A 493 -15.64 19.89 -10.52
C THR A 493 -16.54 20.53 -9.45
N ASN A 494 -17.74 20.95 -9.84
CA ASN A 494 -18.73 21.45 -8.89
C ASN A 494 -19.20 20.42 -7.85
N TRP A 495 -19.07 19.12 -8.17
CA TRP A 495 -19.49 17.98 -7.31
C TRP A 495 -18.38 17.51 -6.36
N GLY A 496 -17.11 17.85 -6.66
CA GLY A 496 -15.94 17.43 -5.93
C GLY A 496 -14.75 17.20 -6.84
N ASN A 497 -13.81 16.41 -6.37
CA ASN A 497 -12.58 16.09 -7.09
C ASN A 497 -12.67 14.66 -7.65
N TRP A 498 -12.38 14.51 -8.94
CA TRP A 498 -12.44 13.25 -9.65
C TRP A 498 -11.05 12.69 -9.93
N ARG A 499 -10.92 11.37 -9.82
CA ARG A 499 -9.74 10.62 -10.22
C ARG A 499 -10.15 9.25 -10.77
N HIS A 500 -9.57 8.88 -11.89
CA HIS A 500 -9.78 7.59 -12.53
C HIS A 500 -8.54 6.73 -12.38
N PHE A 501 -8.73 5.42 -12.17
CA PHE A 501 -7.68 4.43 -12.04
C PHE A 501 -7.92 3.30 -13.03
N VAL A 502 -6.84 2.84 -13.65
CA VAL A 502 -6.85 1.66 -14.52
C VAL A 502 -5.67 0.79 -14.11
N ASN A 503 -5.95 -0.45 -13.72
CA ASN A 503 -4.92 -1.43 -13.43
C ASN A 503 -5.08 -2.62 -14.38
N PHE A 504 -3.97 -3.04 -14.96
CA PHE A 504 -3.89 -4.17 -15.86
C PHE A 504 -2.84 -5.14 -15.35
N ARG A 505 -3.16 -6.44 -15.38
CA ARG A 505 -2.23 -7.53 -15.09
C ARG A 505 -2.47 -8.68 -16.04
N TYR A 506 -1.42 -9.11 -16.70
CA TYR A 506 -1.36 -10.34 -17.46
C TYR A 506 -0.26 -11.21 -16.89
N THR A 507 -0.56 -12.47 -16.56
CA THR A 507 0.44 -13.45 -16.09
C THR A 507 0.22 -14.75 -16.83
N MET A 508 1.31 -15.31 -17.36
CA MET A 508 1.33 -16.61 -18.04
C MET A 508 2.40 -17.48 -17.41
N GLY A 509 2.03 -18.69 -17.03
CA GLY A 509 2.93 -19.75 -16.64
C GLY A 509 3.19 -20.72 -17.78
N ALA A 510 4.42 -21.17 -17.89
CA ALA A 510 4.84 -22.23 -18.81
C ALA A 510 5.50 -23.35 -18.00
N GLU A 511 5.19 -24.62 -18.34
CA GLU A 511 5.75 -25.81 -17.66
C GLU A 511 5.66 -25.72 -16.13
N ARG A 512 4.45 -25.32 -15.65
CA ARG A 512 4.16 -25.20 -14.21
C ARG A 512 3.87 -26.57 -13.61
N PHE A 513 4.23 -26.76 -12.35
CA PHE A 513 3.87 -27.95 -11.62
C PHE A 513 2.35 -28.04 -11.42
N ALA A 514 1.81 -29.24 -11.33
CA ALA A 514 0.37 -29.51 -11.30
C ALA A 514 -0.39 -28.70 -10.21
N ASN A 515 0.26 -28.43 -9.10
CA ASN A 515 -0.35 -27.72 -7.95
C ASN A 515 -0.09 -26.20 -7.95
N GLU A 516 0.50 -25.67 -9.04
CA GLU A 516 0.73 -24.23 -9.19
C GLU A 516 -0.31 -23.61 -10.11
N TYR A 517 -1.08 -22.69 -9.60
CA TYR A 517 -2.12 -22.00 -10.34
C TYR A 517 -2.19 -20.50 -9.99
N LEU A 518 -2.66 -19.75 -10.94
CA LEU A 518 -3.15 -18.39 -10.79
C LEU A 518 -4.65 -18.45 -10.47
N THR A 519 -5.17 -17.48 -9.76
CA THR A 519 -6.60 -17.42 -9.47
C THR A 519 -7.16 -16.02 -9.66
N LEU A 520 -8.39 -15.89 -10.15
CA LEU A 520 -9.18 -14.67 -10.12
C LEU A 520 -9.92 -14.47 -8.80
N SER A 521 -9.92 -15.49 -7.94
CA SER A 521 -10.52 -15.45 -6.61
C SER A 521 -9.75 -14.51 -5.70
N GLY A 522 -10.47 -13.73 -4.91
CA GLY A 522 -9.89 -12.84 -3.91
C GLY A 522 -10.34 -11.40 -4.04
N ARG A 523 -10.23 -10.69 -2.92
CA ARG A 523 -10.66 -9.30 -2.77
C ARG A 523 -9.91 -8.34 -3.70
N ASP A 524 -8.60 -8.53 -3.83
CA ASP A 524 -7.72 -7.66 -4.62
C ASP A 524 -7.70 -8.04 -6.12
N ARG A 525 -8.62 -8.93 -6.53
CA ARG A 525 -8.75 -9.45 -7.89
C ARG A 525 -10.16 -9.17 -8.42
N LEU A 526 -10.93 -10.22 -8.71
CA LEU A 526 -12.31 -10.04 -9.17
C LEU A 526 -13.25 -9.59 -8.04
N GLY A 527 -12.94 -9.89 -6.78
CA GLY A 527 -13.73 -9.53 -5.60
C GLY A 527 -14.67 -10.62 -5.10
N ILE A 528 -14.61 -11.83 -5.68
CA ILE A 528 -15.33 -13.02 -5.23
C ILE A 528 -14.35 -14.08 -4.74
N ASN A 529 -14.84 -14.97 -3.88
CA ASN A 529 -14.10 -16.14 -3.43
C ASN A 529 -14.72 -17.37 -4.05
N ASN A 530 -14.03 -17.97 -5.02
CA ASN A 530 -14.42 -19.19 -5.67
C ASN A 530 -13.17 -19.94 -6.16
N ASP A 531 -13.02 -21.17 -5.71
CA ASP A 531 -11.83 -21.98 -5.99
C ASP A 531 -11.75 -22.47 -7.44
N ASN A 532 -12.85 -22.44 -8.18
CA ASN A 532 -12.88 -22.84 -9.60
C ASN A 532 -12.29 -21.77 -10.55
N LEU A 533 -11.98 -20.57 -10.04
CA LEU A 533 -11.39 -19.49 -10.83
C LEU A 533 -9.86 -19.61 -10.90
N ARG A 534 -9.36 -20.77 -11.31
CA ARG A 534 -7.94 -21.13 -11.34
C ARG A 534 -7.45 -21.41 -12.75
N GLY A 535 -6.15 -21.24 -12.99
CA GLY A 535 -5.50 -21.57 -14.23
C GLY A 535 -4.01 -21.23 -14.23
N THR A 536 -3.35 -21.38 -15.37
CA THR A 536 -1.93 -21.01 -15.52
C THR A 536 -1.73 -19.74 -16.35
N LYS A 537 -2.81 -19.21 -16.94
CA LYS A 537 -2.85 -17.90 -17.61
C LYS A 537 -3.94 -17.06 -16.99
N LEU A 538 -3.64 -15.81 -16.70
CA LEU A 538 -4.58 -14.87 -16.09
C LEU A 538 -4.44 -13.50 -16.74
N LEU A 539 -5.59 -12.88 -17.04
CA LEU A 539 -5.68 -11.47 -17.39
C LEU A 539 -6.69 -10.82 -16.45
N LEU A 540 -6.31 -9.73 -15.83
CA LEU A 540 -7.16 -8.95 -14.92
C LEU A 540 -7.04 -7.49 -15.30
N THR A 541 -8.19 -6.82 -15.46
CA THR A 541 -8.26 -5.38 -15.66
C THR A 541 -9.26 -4.79 -14.67
N ASN A 542 -8.83 -3.79 -13.93
CA ASN A 542 -9.65 -3.09 -12.95
C ASN A 542 -9.77 -1.62 -13.36
N PHE A 543 -10.97 -1.14 -13.50
CA PHE A 543 -11.29 0.27 -13.68
C PHE A 543 -11.95 0.77 -12.41
N GLU A 544 -11.42 1.83 -11.83
CA GLU A 544 -12.01 2.47 -10.65
C GLU A 544 -12.12 3.97 -10.89
N ASN A 545 -13.29 4.52 -10.61
CA ASN A 545 -13.55 5.93 -10.70
C ASN A 545 -13.96 6.44 -9.32
N ILE A 546 -13.23 7.42 -8.79
CA ILE A 546 -13.44 7.98 -7.46
C ILE A 546 -13.83 9.44 -7.56
N LEU A 547 -15.01 9.78 -7.04
CA LEU A 547 -15.44 11.13 -6.78
C LEU A 547 -15.25 11.45 -5.28
N PHE A 548 -14.22 12.19 -4.94
CA PHE A 548 -14.06 12.79 -3.62
C PHE A 548 -15.05 13.96 -3.49
N SER A 549 -16.23 13.68 -2.99
CA SER A 549 -17.31 14.65 -2.93
C SER A 549 -17.03 15.75 -1.91
N ARG A 550 -17.74 16.88 -2.05
CA ARG A 550 -17.73 17.94 -1.03
C ARG A 550 -18.66 17.64 0.15
N LEU A 551 -19.34 16.49 0.11
CA LEU A 551 -20.24 16.10 1.18
C LEU A 551 -19.47 15.79 2.45
N ASN A 552 -19.93 16.41 3.51
CA ASN A 552 -19.48 16.12 4.86
C ASN A 552 -20.74 15.78 5.68
N ILE A 553 -20.85 14.52 6.07
CA ILE A 553 -22.01 14.05 6.84
C ILE A 553 -21.51 13.75 8.23
N VAL A 554 -21.86 14.58 9.21
CA VAL A 554 -21.52 14.38 10.62
C VAL A 554 -19.99 14.23 10.82
N GLY A 555 -19.19 15.06 10.12
CA GLY A 555 -17.72 15.00 10.17
C GLY A 555 -17.08 13.91 9.29
N PHE A 556 -17.88 13.09 8.59
CA PHE A 556 -17.36 12.12 7.64
C PHE A 556 -17.31 12.72 6.23
N ARG A 557 -16.15 12.73 5.63
CA ARG A 557 -16.01 13.00 4.20
C ARG A 557 -16.42 11.76 3.42
N VAL A 558 -17.15 11.97 2.34
CA VAL A 558 -17.71 10.91 1.50
C VAL A 558 -17.03 10.90 0.16
N ALA A 559 -16.54 9.74 -0.28
CA ALA A 559 -16.20 9.52 -1.68
C ALA A 559 -17.09 8.43 -2.27
N PHE A 560 -17.53 8.68 -3.50
CA PHE A 560 -18.29 7.73 -4.31
C PHE A 560 -17.29 7.00 -5.22
N VAL A 561 -17.38 5.70 -5.23
CA VAL A 561 -16.50 4.86 -6.03
C VAL A 561 -17.35 4.00 -6.94
N THR A 562 -17.07 4.02 -8.23
CA THR A 562 -17.61 3.07 -9.21
C THR A 562 -16.46 2.23 -9.73
N PHE A 563 -16.67 0.93 -9.91
CA PHE A 563 -15.61 0.05 -10.41
C PHE A 563 -16.15 -1.00 -11.37
N VAL A 564 -15.28 -1.43 -12.26
CA VAL A 564 -15.46 -2.53 -13.20
C VAL A 564 -14.22 -3.42 -13.15
N ASN A 565 -14.41 -4.69 -12.82
CA ASN A 565 -13.37 -5.70 -12.82
C ASN A 565 -13.63 -6.71 -13.92
N LEU A 566 -12.66 -6.92 -14.80
CA LEU A 566 -12.74 -7.87 -15.89
C LEU A 566 -11.62 -8.89 -15.74
N GLY A 567 -11.95 -10.18 -15.79
CA GLY A 567 -10.98 -11.25 -15.59
C GLY A 567 -11.17 -12.41 -16.56
N LEU A 568 -10.05 -12.90 -17.08
CA LEU A 568 -9.94 -14.14 -17.82
C LEU A 568 -8.94 -15.07 -17.14
N VAL A 569 -9.27 -16.33 -17.04
CA VAL A 569 -8.37 -17.35 -16.51
C VAL A 569 -8.50 -18.62 -17.33
N SER A 570 -7.38 -19.26 -17.65
CA SER A 570 -7.36 -20.52 -18.39
C SER A 570 -6.10 -21.34 -18.06
N TYR A 571 -6.15 -22.63 -18.32
CA TYR A 571 -4.97 -23.50 -18.23
C TYR A 571 -4.07 -23.36 -19.48
N GLN A 572 -2.82 -23.82 -19.37
CA GLN A 572 -1.80 -23.72 -20.42
C GLN A 572 -2.27 -24.32 -21.77
N THR A 573 -3.02 -25.40 -21.71
CA THR A 573 -3.54 -26.12 -22.88
C THR A 573 -4.61 -25.36 -23.66
N LYS A 574 -5.23 -24.33 -23.07
CA LYS A 574 -6.32 -23.56 -23.68
C LYS A 574 -5.87 -22.12 -23.99
N ARG A 575 -6.41 -21.56 -25.07
CA ARG A 575 -6.21 -20.13 -25.37
C ARG A 575 -6.99 -19.28 -24.36
N LEU A 576 -6.38 -18.24 -23.82
CA LEU A 576 -6.96 -17.40 -22.76
C LEU A 576 -8.32 -16.77 -23.16
N PHE A 577 -8.40 -16.29 -24.40
CA PHE A 577 -9.61 -15.62 -24.92
C PHE A 577 -10.74 -16.57 -25.35
N GLN A 578 -10.54 -17.89 -25.27
CA GLN A 578 -11.58 -18.89 -25.49
C GLN A 578 -12.32 -19.26 -24.19
N GLY A 579 -11.80 -18.80 -23.05
CA GLY A 579 -12.45 -18.99 -21.76
C GLY A 579 -13.56 -17.98 -21.48
N PRO A 580 -14.37 -18.21 -20.43
CA PRO A 580 -15.42 -17.29 -20.02
C PRO A 580 -14.81 -15.98 -19.49
N LEU A 581 -15.37 -14.85 -19.91
CA LEU A 581 -15.05 -13.55 -19.33
C LEU A 581 -15.82 -13.37 -18.02
N TYR A 582 -15.10 -13.31 -16.92
CA TYR A 582 -15.69 -12.99 -15.61
C TYR A 582 -15.69 -11.49 -15.39
N GLN A 583 -16.81 -10.99 -14.88
CA GLN A 583 -17.05 -9.56 -14.75
C GLN A 583 -17.58 -9.25 -13.37
N GLY A 584 -17.16 -8.11 -12.83
CA GLY A 584 -17.65 -7.56 -11.57
C GLY A 584 -17.88 -6.07 -11.72
N TYR A 585 -19.11 -5.64 -11.42
CA TYR A 585 -19.50 -4.24 -11.42
C TYR A 585 -19.87 -3.82 -10.01
N GLY A 586 -19.60 -2.59 -9.64
CA GLY A 586 -20.06 -2.17 -8.32
C GLY A 586 -19.93 -0.70 -8.03
N LEU A 587 -20.58 -0.38 -6.92
CA LEU A 587 -20.58 0.93 -6.30
C LEU A 587 -20.04 0.80 -4.89
N ALA A 588 -19.28 1.80 -4.43
CA ALA A 588 -18.90 1.87 -3.04
C ALA A 588 -18.97 3.30 -2.51
N PHE A 589 -19.30 3.38 -1.22
CA PHE A 589 -19.27 4.62 -0.44
C PHE A 589 -18.07 4.52 0.49
N ARG A 590 -17.05 5.33 0.24
CA ARG A 590 -15.86 5.42 1.08
C ARG A 590 -16.05 6.57 2.05
N LEU A 591 -15.93 6.26 3.33
CA LEU A 591 -16.17 7.18 4.43
C LEU A 591 -14.89 7.38 5.22
N ARG A 592 -14.53 8.63 5.49
CA ARG A 592 -13.42 8.98 6.37
C ARG A 592 -13.80 10.15 7.25
N ASN A 593 -13.59 9.98 8.53
CA ASN A 593 -13.59 11.09 9.47
C ASN A 593 -12.13 11.43 9.82
N GLU A 594 -11.70 12.65 9.51
CA GLU A 594 -10.33 13.10 9.79
C GLU A 594 -10.07 13.25 11.29
N ASN A 595 -11.14 13.32 12.08
CA ASN A 595 -11.08 13.44 13.53
C ASN A 595 -11.11 12.07 14.24
N LEU A 596 -11.35 10.98 13.51
CA LEU A 596 -11.25 9.64 14.03
C LEU A 596 -9.85 9.09 13.78
N THR A 597 -9.32 8.45 14.78
CA THR A 597 -8.06 7.71 14.70
C THR A 597 -8.16 6.43 13.87
N PHE A 598 -9.38 6.06 13.47
CA PHE A 598 -9.63 4.86 12.68
C PHE A 598 -9.37 5.08 11.19
N ASN A 599 -8.98 4.00 10.51
CA ASN A 599 -8.80 4.00 9.06
C ASN A 599 -10.13 4.31 8.34
N SER A 600 -10.01 4.81 7.11
CA SER A 600 -11.18 4.94 6.24
C SER A 600 -11.85 3.58 6.05
N PHE A 601 -13.15 3.55 5.94
CA PHE A 601 -13.93 2.35 5.64
C PHE A 601 -14.84 2.60 4.45
N GLN A 602 -15.24 1.52 3.78
CA GLN A 602 -16.14 1.61 2.66
C GLN A 602 -17.25 0.55 2.76
N ILE A 603 -18.42 0.93 2.31
CA ILE A 603 -19.54 0.05 2.05
C ILE A 603 -19.55 -0.17 0.54
N ARG A 604 -19.43 -1.42 0.11
CA ARG A 604 -19.34 -1.81 -1.28
C ARG A 604 -20.49 -2.75 -1.64
N ILE A 605 -21.11 -2.52 -2.80
CA ILE A 605 -22.09 -3.40 -3.40
C ILE A 605 -21.55 -3.81 -4.75
N SER A 606 -21.41 -5.11 -4.97
CA SER A 606 -20.90 -5.68 -6.20
C SER A 606 -21.91 -6.60 -6.86
N TRP A 607 -21.95 -6.57 -8.19
CA TRP A 607 -22.74 -7.45 -9.02
C TRP A 607 -21.85 -8.20 -10.01
N TYR A 608 -22.04 -9.50 -10.09
CA TYR A 608 -21.27 -10.43 -10.91
C TYR A 608 -22.21 -11.20 -11.84
N PRO A 609 -22.41 -10.77 -13.11
CA PRO A 609 -23.35 -11.38 -14.03
C PRO A 609 -22.93 -12.78 -14.49
N ASN A 610 -21.63 -13.05 -14.55
CA ASN A 610 -21.09 -14.33 -15.00
C ASN A 610 -20.13 -14.87 -13.92
N ILE A 611 -20.63 -15.79 -13.10
CA ILE A 611 -19.90 -16.41 -12.00
C ILE A 611 -20.02 -17.93 -12.05
N PRO A 612 -19.03 -18.68 -11.55
CA PRO A 612 -19.13 -20.11 -11.38
C PRO A 612 -20.26 -20.51 -10.43
N GLN A 613 -20.75 -21.73 -10.56
CA GLN A 613 -21.75 -22.31 -9.67
C GLN A 613 -21.31 -22.15 -8.19
N ASN A 614 -22.27 -21.99 -7.29
CA ASN A 614 -22.10 -21.78 -5.85
C ASN A 614 -21.56 -20.40 -5.43
N SER A 615 -21.61 -19.39 -6.30
CA SER A 615 -21.32 -18.01 -5.92
C SER A 615 -22.57 -17.15 -5.95
N GLN A 616 -22.64 -16.11 -5.11
CA GLN A 616 -23.77 -15.18 -5.11
C GLN A 616 -23.52 -14.04 -6.09
N PRO A 617 -24.49 -13.71 -6.99
CA PRO A 617 -24.34 -12.65 -7.97
C PRO A 617 -24.27 -11.26 -7.34
N PHE A 618 -24.91 -11.05 -6.20
CA PHE A 618 -24.86 -9.80 -5.44
C PHE A 618 -24.08 -9.99 -4.14
N ARG A 619 -23.14 -9.08 -3.88
CA ARG A 619 -22.29 -9.15 -2.70
C ARG A 619 -22.14 -7.78 -2.04
N PRO A 620 -22.83 -7.52 -0.92
CA PRO A 620 -22.51 -6.40 -0.05
C PRO A 620 -21.24 -6.72 0.76
N ALA A 621 -20.40 -5.71 0.97
CA ALA A 621 -19.20 -5.83 1.80
C ALA A 621 -18.99 -4.55 2.60
N PHE A 622 -18.65 -4.70 3.87
CA PHE A 622 -18.15 -3.62 4.72
C PHE A 622 -16.65 -3.89 4.95
N GLU A 623 -15.81 -2.97 4.54
CA GLU A 623 -14.38 -3.22 4.52
C GLU A 623 -13.57 -1.96 4.83
N GLY A 624 -12.39 -2.13 5.46
CA GLY A 624 -11.40 -1.07 5.58
C GLY A 624 -10.84 -0.72 4.20
N VAL A 625 -10.60 0.56 3.94
CA VAL A 625 -9.94 0.98 2.70
C VAL A 625 -8.50 0.50 2.72
N PRO A 626 -8.07 -0.29 1.76
CA PRO A 626 -6.67 -0.70 1.68
C PRO A 626 -5.79 0.54 1.53
N THR A 627 -4.73 0.60 2.32
CA THR A 627 -3.70 1.61 2.12
C THR A 627 -2.99 1.24 0.82
N ALA A 628 -3.13 2.07 -0.20
CA ALA A 628 -2.39 1.85 -1.42
C ALA A 628 -0.91 1.88 -1.13
N ARG A 629 -0.24 0.86 -1.58
CA ARG A 629 1.20 0.85 -1.66
C ARG A 629 1.55 0.94 -3.14
N PHE A 630 2.05 2.10 -3.53
CA PHE A 630 2.70 2.21 -4.83
C PHE A 630 3.86 1.22 -4.89
N ARG A 631 4.06 0.65 -6.05
CA ARG A 631 5.26 -0.16 -6.29
C ARG A 631 6.46 0.78 -6.35
N ASP A 632 7.38 0.57 -5.44
CA ASP A 632 8.64 1.31 -5.40
C ASP A 632 9.64 0.68 -6.39
N PHE A 633 10.63 1.47 -6.81
CA PHE A 633 11.74 1.04 -7.67
C PHE A 633 12.93 0.58 -6.83
N ASP A 634 12.65 0.00 -5.67
CA ASP A 634 13.66 -0.54 -4.78
C ASP A 634 14.12 -1.92 -5.24
N ILE A 635 15.43 -2.14 -5.24
CA ILE A 635 16.02 -3.46 -5.44
C ILE A 635 16.09 -4.12 -4.08
N SER A 636 15.25 -5.11 -3.87
CA SER A 636 15.24 -5.94 -2.69
C SER A 636 16.13 -7.18 -2.87
N ALA A 637 15.92 -8.21 -2.05
CA ALA A 637 16.59 -9.50 -2.18
C ALA A 637 16.48 -10.07 -3.62
N PRO A 638 17.51 -10.76 -4.13
CA PRO A 638 17.37 -11.59 -5.32
C PRO A 638 16.18 -12.53 -5.16
N GLU A 639 15.21 -12.49 -6.08
CA GLU A 639 13.99 -13.29 -5.94
C GLU A 639 13.67 -14.09 -7.18
N ILE A 640 13.20 -15.32 -6.97
CA ILE A 640 12.48 -16.07 -7.99
C ILE A 640 11.17 -15.35 -8.23
N ILE A 641 10.88 -14.97 -9.47
CA ILE A 641 9.66 -14.22 -9.81
C ILE A 641 8.43 -15.03 -9.39
N PRO A 642 7.58 -14.48 -8.49
CA PRO A 642 6.48 -15.25 -7.91
C PRO A 642 5.36 -15.46 -8.93
N PHE A 643 4.86 -16.68 -9.01
CA PHE A 643 3.70 -17.05 -9.81
C PHE A 643 2.40 -16.85 -9.02
N ARG A 644 1.81 -15.62 -9.11
CA ARG A 644 0.63 -15.24 -8.32
C ARG A 644 -0.18 -14.11 -8.96
#